data_3bcd4e1c00066409c888789a418cbd07
#
_entry.id   3bcd4e1c00066409c888789a418cbd07
#
_cell.length_a   1.000
_cell.length_b   1.000
_cell.length_c   1.000
_cell.angle_alpha   90.00
_cell.angle_beta   90.00
_cell.angle_gamma   90.00
#
_symmetry.space_group_name_H-M   'P 1'
#
loop_
_entity.id
_entity.type
_entity.pdbx_description
1 polymer ?
#
loop_
_entity_poly.entity_id
_entity_poly.type
_entity_poly.pdbx_seq_one_letter_code
_entity_poly.pdbx_strand_id
1 'polypeptide(L)'
;MKNKKEQIAGFASKARYKTKQILQWYKNLYIGTPWWKKTIAVFVSLLITFILYLGAVDINLFWLFGKSPGFSRILNPETSTASEIYSADSVLIGKFFNENRTPVSYEEVNPMFWKCLIDTEDERFYSHHGIDFLGLFGAAKDAITGHGGRGASTITQQLAKNMFRVRSQYSTGIIGKIPGLKILIVKTKEWIIATKLEMCYDKNDILRMYANTVDFGSGAYGIKTAAKTYFKTTPKDLTIEQSAILVGMLKATTFYNPKNNPKNSLQRRNQVLENMLTHGHITRAECDSLKQIEIKLSYTVEKNYDGQAQYFREAVANELSEWCDENGYDLYTSGLKIYTTIDSRMQRYAEDAVAKQMKVIQRNFKNHWGNREPWVDEKGNTIPNFIDDIVKRQPVYKYLTAKYPNNPDSVDYYLNTPHPVKVFTWDNDQLETTLDLSVVDSVKYMVKFMHCAFVAMEPQTGEVKAYVGDISFRSWKYDKARAQRQPGSTFKLFVYTEAMNQGLTPCDKRRDEFFSMDVWDAKKKESVRWTPSNADGVFSGDSMPLKSAFAKSINSVAVRLGQEMGIRRIAETAYKMGIKSPLDESAPSLALGSSDINLLELTNAYCTVADDGKHHETTLVTKIVDSKGAEVYVAPNTSEQAISYKSAFLMQKMLQAGMREPGGTSMSLWGYVGKANDTDFGGKTGTSNNHSDAWFMGVSPKLVVGAWVGGEYRSIHFRTGALGQGSRTALPICGLFLQSVMNDPAFKHYHGHFNKPKDPGITSSMYECSSYYSQRNDTIDVDSVTVENDIEAIEHEENQGISAGEGEHRPIEKEIKLEDL
;
A
#
# COMPACT_ATOMS: atom_id res chain seq x y z
N MET A 1 8.29 64.56 3.64
CA MET A 1 9.19 63.90 2.68
C MET A 1 10.57 64.56 2.52
N LYS A 2 10.72 65.87 2.63
CA LYS A 2 12.01 66.57 2.50
C LYS A 2 13.01 66.18 3.62
N ASN A 3 12.60 66.14 4.89
CA ASN A 3 13.46 65.76 6.06
C ASN A 3 14.05 64.34 6.00
N LYS A 4 13.37 63.35 5.38
CA LYS A 4 13.90 61.98 5.24
C LYS A 4 14.96 61.89 4.12
N LYS A 5 14.83 62.72 3.06
CA LYS A 5 15.84 62.79 1.98
C LYS A 5 17.15 63.45 2.44
N GLU A 6 17.09 64.46 3.31
CA GLU A 6 18.27 65.09 3.91
C GLU A 6 18.99 64.20 4.91
N GLN A 7 18.24 63.43 5.73
CA GLN A 7 18.84 62.44 6.65
C GLN A 7 19.52 61.27 5.89
N ILE A 8 18.91 60.80 4.79
CA ILE A 8 19.51 59.77 3.95
C ILE A 8 20.74 60.28 3.19
N ALA A 9 20.71 61.53 2.70
CA ALA A 9 21.85 62.18 2.09
C ALA A 9 22.99 62.44 3.08
N GLY A 10 22.69 62.81 4.31
CA GLY A 10 23.65 62.99 5.39
C GLY A 10 24.29 61.67 5.82
N PHE A 11 23.51 60.56 5.89
CA PHE A 11 24.03 59.22 6.17
C PHE A 11 24.92 58.72 5.03
N ALA A 12 24.52 58.93 3.80
CA ALA A 12 25.30 58.54 2.59
C ALA A 12 26.61 59.32 2.49
N SER A 13 26.62 60.61 2.85
CA SER A 13 27.86 61.45 2.86
C SER A 13 28.84 60.99 3.98
N LYS A 14 28.34 60.70 5.19
CA LYS A 14 29.14 60.14 6.31
C LYS A 14 29.68 58.78 5.98
N ALA A 15 28.90 57.95 5.33
CA ALA A 15 29.31 56.60 4.88
C ALA A 15 30.42 56.72 3.81
N ARG A 16 30.25 57.58 2.80
CA ARG A 16 31.28 57.84 1.78
C ARG A 16 32.56 58.42 2.39
N TYR A 17 32.47 59.31 3.38
CA TYR A 17 33.65 59.86 4.04
C TYR A 17 34.40 58.77 4.82
N LYS A 18 33.72 57.96 5.63
CA LYS A 18 34.33 56.81 6.32
C LYS A 18 34.93 55.77 5.33
N THR A 19 34.25 55.48 4.25
CA THR A 19 34.76 54.59 3.20
C THR A 19 36.05 55.14 2.57
N LYS A 20 36.10 56.45 2.28
CA LYS A 20 37.36 57.11 1.79
C LYS A 20 38.47 57.02 2.82
N GLN A 21 38.22 57.26 4.13
CA GLN A 21 39.23 57.10 5.17
C GLN A 21 39.74 55.64 5.28
N ILE A 22 38.87 54.65 5.22
CA ILE A 22 39.26 53.27 5.24
C ILE A 22 40.08 52.90 4.00
N LEU A 23 39.68 53.35 2.81
CA LEU A 23 40.44 53.15 1.56
C LEU A 23 41.81 53.83 1.58
N GLN A 24 41.90 55.00 2.21
CA GLN A 24 43.17 55.76 2.35
C GLN A 24 44.09 55.10 3.37
N TRP A 25 43.52 54.62 4.50
CA TRP A 25 44.24 53.86 5.47
C TRP A 25 44.77 52.54 4.90
N TYR A 26 43.94 51.83 4.09
CA TYR A 26 44.29 50.64 3.40
C TYR A 26 45.41 50.86 2.34
N LYS A 27 45.31 51.97 1.61
CA LYS A 27 46.35 52.39 0.65
C LYS A 27 47.68 52.68 1.32
N ASN A 28 47.64 53.30 2.49
CA ASN A 28 48.83 53.59 3.27
C ASN A 28 49.50 52.34 3.87
N LEU A 29 48.79 51.24 4.04
CA LEU A 29 49.36 49.94 4.42
C LEU A 29 50.31 49.34 3.37
N TYR A 30 50.19 49.77 2.10
CA TYR A 30 51.00 49.25 1.00
C TYR A 30 52.10 50.24 0.56
N ILE A 31 52.01 51.54 0.84
CA ILE A 31 52.96 52.54 0.42
C ILE A 31 54.02 52.72 1.51
N GLY A 32 55.31 52.49 1.20
CA GLY A 32 56.40 52.77 2.13
C GLY A 32 56.63 51.70 3.26
N THR A 33 55.89 50.62 3.28
CA THR A 33 56.03 49.60 4.30
C THR A 33 56.96 48.43 3.87
N PRO A 34 57.67 47.75 4.82
CA PRO A 34 58.46 46.56 4.50
C PRO A 34 57.68 45.44 3.86
N TRP A 35 58.32 44.62 2.98
CA TRP A 35 57.68 43.55 2.27
C TRP A 35 56.85 42.58 3.11
N TRP A 36 57.29 42.24 4.32
CA TRP A 36 56.58 41.32 5.23
C TRP A 36 55.28 41.92 5.77
N LYS A 37 55.19 43.24 5.99
CA LYS A 37 53.97 43.91 6.35
C LYS A 37 52.95 43.92 5.20
N LYS A 38 53.42 44.08 3.96
CA LYS A 38 52.60 43.96 2.73
C LYS A 38 52.02 42.54 2.63
N THR A 39 52.82 41.49 2.89
CA THR A 39 52.37 40.10 2.86
C THR A 39 51.28 39.84 3.92
N ILE A 40 51.46 40.35 5.13
CA ILE A 40 50.44 40.27 6.20
C ILE A 40 49.17 41.04 5.81
N ALA A 41 49.31 42.23 5.21
CA ALA A 41 48.17 43.04 4.81
C ALA A 41 47.38 42.34 3.64
N VAL A 42 48.06 41.70 2.68
CA VAL A 42 47.42 40.88 1.66
C VAL A 42 46.68 39.72 2.30
N PHE A 43 47.32 38.97 3.22
CA PHE A 43 46.70 37.85 3.86
C PHE A 43 45.45 38.24 4.66
N VAL A 44 45.54 39.33 5.47
CA VAL A 44 44.38 39.86 6.21
C VAL A 44 43.29 40.32 5.30
N SER A 45 43.61 40.96 4.16
CA SER A 45 42.63 41.39 3.17
C SER A 45 41.94 40.22 2.50
N LEU A 46 42.65 39.18 2.14
CA LEU A 46 42.08 37.93 1.64
C LEU A 46 41.17 37.26 2.67
N LEU A 47 41.56 37.22 3.93
CA LEU A 47 40.75 36.69 5.02
C LEU A 47 39.44 37.47 5.20
N ILE A 48 39.53 38.82 5.22
CA ILE A 48 38.34 39.68 5.32
C ILE A 48 37.41 39.46 4.12
N THR A 49 37.98 39.46 2.91
CA THR A 49 37.22 39.20 1.67
C THR A 49 36.52 37.82 1.72
N PHE A 50 37.22 36.82 2.22
CA PHE A 50 36.65 35.49 2.38
C PHE A 50 35.52 35.45 3.42
N ILE A 51 35.67 36.14 4.56
CA ILE A 51 34.59 36.26 5.58
C ILE A 51 33.37 37.01 5.01
N LEU A 52 33.62 38.10 4.26
CA LEU A 52 32.53 38.84 3.58
C LEU A 52 31.84 37.98 2.53
N TYR A 53 32.59 37.16 1.79
CA TYR A 53 32.05 36.21 0.84
C TYR A 53 31.16 35.16 1.54
N LEU A 54 31.63 34.56 2.67
CA LEU A 54 30.81 33.63 3.47
C LEU A 54 29.50 34.29 3.94
N GLY A 55 29.59 35.53 4.45
CA GLY A 55 28.41 36.32 4.85
C GLY A 55 27.46 36.60 3.69
N ALA A 56 27.98 36.96 2.50
CA ALA A 56 27.20 37.21 1.32
C ALA A 56 26.45 35.96 0.82
N VAL A 57 27.10 34.76 0.91
CA VAL A 57 26.47 33.48 0.57
C VAL A 57 25.39 33.12 1.57
N ASP A 58 25.63 33.32 2.87
CA ASP A 58 24.70 32.99 3.95
C ASP A 58 23.39 33.76 3.85
N ILE A 59 23.49 35.11 3.66
CA ILE A 59 22.33 36.00 3.55
C ILE A 59 21.74 36.02 2.16
N ASN A 60 22.33 35.28 1.19
CA ASN A 60 21.94 35.33 -0.23
C ASN A 60 21.91 36.76 -0.79
N LEU A 61 23.01 37.49 -0.60
CA LEU A 61 23.13 38.88 -0.96
C LEU A 61 22.71 39.11 -2.44
N PHE A 62 21.74 40.01 -2.66
CA PHE A 62 21.16 40.32 -3.96
C PHE A 62 20.68 39.11 -4.78
N TRP A 63 20.26 38.01 -4.10
CA TRP A 63 19.83 36.73 -4.73
C TRP A 63 20.91 36.05 -5.61
N LEU A 64 22.17 36.45 -5.44
CA LEU A 64 23.28 35.96 -6.28
C LEU A 64 23.62 34.51 -6.01
N PHE A 65 23.45 34.00 -4.78
CA PHE A 65 23.91 32.68 -4.33
C PHE A 65 22.78 31.67 -4.07
N GLY A 66 21.53 32.10 -4.14
CA GLY A 66 20.36 31.28 -3.79
C GLY A 66 20.18 31.10 -2.28
N LYS A 67 18.96 30.83 -1.85
CA LYS A 67 18.63 30.65 -0.43
C LYS A 67 19.43 29.51 0.21
N SER A 68 19.68 29.63 1.52
CA SER A 68 20.24 28.58 2.39
C SER A 68 19.22 28.25 3.48
N PRO A 69 19.33 27.09 4.18
CA PRO A 69 18.46 26.79 5.32
C PRO A 69 18.54 27.89 6.36
N GLY A 70 17.39 28.34 6.86
CA GLY A 70 17.31 29.30 7.97
C GLY A 70 17.85 28.69 9.26
N PHE A 71 18.30 29.55 10.20
CA PHE A 71 18.84 29.10 11.49
C PHE A 71 17.82 28.28 12.30
N SER A 72 16.54 28.65 12.28
CA SER A 72 15.46 27.89 12.91
C SER A 72 15.34 26.45 12.39
N ARG A 73 15.57 26.23 11.07
CA ARG A 73 15.56 24.89 10.47
C ARG A 73 16.80 24.06 10.81
N ILE A 74 17.90 24.75 11.15
CA ILE A 74 19.12 24.08 11.64
C ILE A 74 18.96 23.66 13.10
N LEU A 75 18.30 24.49 13.94
CA LEU A 75 17.99 24.18 15.33
C LEU A 75 16.93 23.06 15.48
N ASN A 76 16.03 22.95 14.54
CA ASN A 76 14.98 21.92 14.53
C ASN A 76 14.96 21.27 13.15
N PRO A 77 15.92 20.39 12.84
CA PRO A 77 15.97 19.73 11.56
C PRO A 77 14.80 18.76 11.45
N GLU A 78 13.99 18.93 10.40
CA GLU A 78 12.95 17.97 10.03
C GLU A 78 13.63 16.66 9.61
N THR A 79 13.66 15.69 10.48
CA THR A 79 14.10 14.33 10.14
C THR A 79 12.92 13.61 9.52
N SER A 80 13.04 13.20 8.25
CA SER A 80 12.06 12.30 7.62
C SER A 80 12.01 11.01 8.41
N THR A 81 10.96 10.80 9.19
CA THR A 81 10.73 9.59 9.96
C THR A 81 9.58 8.83 9.30
N ALA A 82 9.77 7.53 9.08
CA ALA A 82 8.71 6.66 8.56
C ALA A 82 7.50 6.69 9.50
N SER A 83 6.30 6.79 8.94
CA SER A 83 5.08 6.61 9.71
C SER A 83 4.78 5.12 9.89
N GLU A 84 4.29 4.76 11.05
CA GLU A 84 4.01 3.38 11.45
C GLU A 84 2.50 3.15 11.48
N ILE A 85 2.05 2.02 10.93
CA ILE A 85 0.64 1.64 10.91
C ILE A 85 0.43 0.39 11.77
N TYR A 86 -0.50 0.49 12.70
CA TYR A 86 -0.79 -0.53 13.70
C TYR A 86 -2.22 -1.04 13.54
N SER A 87 -2.41 -2.35 13.76
CA SER A 87 -3.72 -2.98 13.91
C SER A 87 -4.39 -2.58 15.24
N ALA A 88 -5.67 -2.91 15.40
CA ALA A 88 -6.44 -2.67 16.61
C ALA A 88 -5.85 -3.39 17.85
N ASP A 89 -5.24 -4.56 17.63
CA ASP A 89 -4.51 -5.34 18.65
C ASP A 89 -3.05 -4.89 18.81
N SER A 90 -2.71 -3.68 18.33
CA SER A 90 -1.41 -3.01 18.49
C SER A 90 -0.22 -3.72 17.83
N VAL A 91 -0.46 -4.57 16.85
CA VAL A 91 0.59 -5.19 16.03
C VAL A 91 1.02 -4.22 14.92
N LEU A 92 2.31 -4.02 14.72
CA LEU A 92 2.84 -3.24 13.60
C LEU A 92 2.62 -4.01 12.29
N ILE A 93 1.69 -3.54 11.46
CA ILE A 93 1.33 -4.19 10.18
C ILE A 93 2.11 -3.63 8.98
N GLY A 94 2.78 -2.50 9.15
CA GLY A 94 3.62 -1.92 8.10
C GLY A 94 4.10 -0.51 8.43
N LYS A 95 4.78 0.09 7.45
CA LYS A 95 5.30 1.46 7.53
C LYS A 95 5.06 2.18 6.21
N PHE A 96 4.88 3.51 6.30
CA PHE A 96 4.89 4.41 5.16
C PHE A 96 6.20 5.20 5.16
N PHE A 97 6.98 5.10 4.10
CA PHE A 97 8.26 5.82 3.98
C PHE A 97 8.62 6.07 2.52
N ASN A 98 9.20 7.22 2.26
CA ASN A 98 9.91 7.50 1.00
C ASN A 98 11.36 7.00 1.10
N GLU A 99 11.94 7.18 2.29
CA GLU A 99 13.27 6.71 2.69
C GLU A 99 13.10 5.94 4.00
N ASN A 100 13.38 4.65 4.02
CA ASN A 100 13.22 3.83 5.23
C ASN A 100 14.22 4.28 6.30
N ARG A 101 13.76 5.09 7.25
CA ARG A 101 14.55 5.63 8.36
C ARG A 101 13.88 5.29 9.68
N THR A 102 14.60 4.62 10.54
CA THR A 102 14.23 4.41 11.94
C THR A 102 15.32 5.00 12.80
N PRO A 103 15.08 6.12 13.49
CA PRO A 103 16.10 6.79 14.28
C PRO A 103 16.57 5.94 15.46
N VAL A 104 17.82 6.14 15.86
CA VAL A 104 18.43 5.56 17.05
C VAL A 104 19.09 6.65 17.89
N SER A 105 19.25 6.41 19.19
CA SER A 105 20.09 7.21 20.06
C SER A 105 21.58 6.87 19.86
N TYR A 106 22.48 7.69 20.42
CA TYR A 106 23.93 7.45 20.31
C TYR A 106 24.34 6.14 21.00
N GLU A 107 23.71 5.83 22.14
CA GLU A 107 23.97 4.67 23.00
C GLU A 107 23.44 3.34 22.39
N GLU A 108 22.49 3.44 21.49
CA GLU A 108 21.94 2.28 20.77
C GLU A 108 22.84 1.79 19.64
N VAL A 109 23.97 2.46 19.39
CA VAL A 109 24.93 2.06 18.34
C VAL A 109 26.20 1.54 18.99
N ASN A 110 26.75 0.47 18.43
CA ASN A 110 28.01 -0.11 18.93
C ASN A 110 29.15 0.92 18.91
N PRO A 111 29.89 1.12 20.03
CA PRO A 111 30.99 2.06 20.10
C PRO A 111 32.07 1.84 19.01
N MET A 112 32.28 0.59 18.57
CA MET A 112 33.24 0.30 17.52
C MET A 112 32.81 0.83 16.14
N PHE A 113 31.51 0.96 15.88
CA PHE A 113 31.01 1.63 14.68
C PHE A 113 31.45 3.11 14.64
N TRP A 114 31.35 3.82 15.77
CA TRP A 114 31.79 5.23 15.84
C TRP A 114 33.28 5.38 15.58
N LYS A 115 34.10 4.47 16.12
CA LYS A 115 35.53 4.43 15.86
C LYS A 115 35.83 4.16 14.40
N CYS A 116 35.23 3.13 13.79
CA CYS A 116 35.32 2.87 12.35
C CYS A 116 34.98 4.10 11.50
N LEU A 117 33.89 4.79 11.84
CA LEU A 117 33.43 5.95 11.10
C LEU A 117 34.42 7.13 11.19
N ILE A 118 34.84 7.48 12.39
CA ILE A 118 35.75 8.61 12.63
C ILE A 118 37.12 8.35 12.00
N ASP A 119 37.69 7.16 12.20
CA ASP A 119 39.03 6.80 11.65
C ASP A 119 39.04 6.76 10.12
N THR A 120 37.87 6.59 9.49
CA THR A 120 37.81 6.45 8.04
C THR A 120 37.34 7.72 7.35
N GLU A 121 36.35 8.43 7.89
CA GLU A 121 35.74 9.58 7.24
C GLU A 121 36.26 10.92 7.75
N ASP A 122 36.70 10.99 9.03
CA ASP A 122 37.08 12.26 9.68
C ASP A 122 37.96 12.06 10.92
N GLU A 123 39.23 11.68 10.72
CA GLU A 123 40.18 11.31 11.80
C GLU A 123 40.36 12.40 12.89
N ARG A 124 40.14 13.68 12.56
CA ARG A 124 40.24 14.83 13.46
C ARG A 124 38.89 15.38 13.89
N PHE A 125 37.81 14.58 13.83
CA PHE A 125 36.43 14.99 14.10
C PHE A 125 36.27 15.77 15.41
N TYR A 126 36.94 15.34 16.50
CA TYR A 126 36.82 16.00 17.78
C TYR A 126 37.68 17.28 17.92
N SER A 127 38.59 17.57 16.98
CA SER A 127 39.52 18.68 17.04
C SER A 127 39.16 19.90 16.20
N HIS A 128 38.13 19.81 15.36
CA HIS A 128 37.65 20.92 14.51
C HIS A 128 36.18 21.26 14.78
N HIS A 129 35.72 22.40 14.27
CA HIS A 129 34.35 22.91 14.38
C HIS A 129 33.66 22.95 13.01
N GLY A 130 33.40 21.79 12.41
CA GLY A 130 32.69 21.62 11.14
C GLY A 130 33.59 21.73 9.90
N ILE A 131 34.72 22.38 9.97
CA ILE A 131 35.69 22.49 8.85
C ILE A 131 37.06 22.07 9.37
N ASP A 132 37.66 21.05 8.75
CA ASP A 132 39.03 20.66 9.02
C ASP A 132 40.01 21.37 8.08
N PHE A 133 40.57 22.51 8.52
CA PHE A 133 41.49 23.28 7.68
C PHE A 133 42.79 22.54 7.41
N LEU A 134 43.27 21.72 8.35
CA LEU A 134 44.51 20.93 8.16
C LEU A 134 44.33 19.87 7.09
N GLY A 135 43.18 19.17 7.12
CA GLY A 135 42.77 18.21 6.10
C GLY A 135 42.58 18.86 4.73
N LEU A 136 42.04 20.07 4.71
CA LEU A 136 41.83 20.83 3.48
C LEU A 136 43.16 21.25 2.82
N PHE A 137 44.13 21.70 3.62
CA PHE A 137 45.48 22.00 3.15
C PHE A 137 46.22 20.73 2.67
N GLY A 138 46.08 19.60 3.40
CA GLY A 138 46.61 18.31 3.00
C GLY A 138 46.09 17.85 1.65
N ALA A 139 44.75 17.88 1.48
CA ALA A 139 44.11 17.51 0.22
C ALA A 139 44.49 18.43 -0.97
N ALA A 140 44.63 19.71 -0.71
CA ALA A 140 45.10 20.66 -1.70
C ALA A 140 46.56 20.38 -2.15
N LYS A 141 47.44 20.06 -1.20
CA LYS A 141 48.82 19.63 -1.48
C LYS A 141 48.84 18.34 -2.30
N ASP A 142 48.08 17.31 -1.91
CA ASP A 142 48.00 16.03 -2.63
C ASP A 142 47.46 16.23 -4.07
N ALA A 143 46.48 17.13 -4.28
CA ALA A 143 45.97 17.46 -5.60
C ALA A 143 47.05 18.16 -6.50
N ILE A 144 47.89 18.99 -5.93
CA ILE A 144 48.97 19.69 -6.66
C ILE A 144 50.11 18.72 -6.96
N THR A 145 50.42 17.79 -6.03
CA THR A 145 51.55 16.86 -6.17
C THR A 145 51.21 15.59 -6.95
N GLY A 146 49.96 15.41 -7.41
CA GLY A 146 49.50 14.25 -8.17
C GLY A 146 49.41 12.95 -7.36
N HIS A 147 49.54 13.02 -6.04
CA HIS A 147 49.28 11.88 -5.13
C HIS A 147 47.79 11.81 -4.88
N GLY A 148 47.16 10.67 -5.15
CA GLY A 148 45.72 10.45 -5.18
C GLY A 148 44.98 11.12 -3.99
N GLY A 149 43.91 11.85 -4.29
CA GLY A 149 43.24 12.78 -3.37
C GLY A 149 42.63 12.12 -2.12
N ARG A 150 43.05 12.61 -0.94
CA ARG A 150 42.34 12.36 0.30
C ARG A 150 40.99 13.08 0.27
N GLY A 151 39.96 12.47 0.88
CA GLY A 151 38.71 13.16 1.13
C GLY A 151 38.89 14.28 2.15
N ALA A 152 38.55 15.51 1.78
CA ALA A 152 38.68 16.68 2.67
C ALA A 152 37.34 17.12 3.28
N SER A 153 36.28 16.33 3.16
CA SER A 153 34.95 16.65 3.69
C SER A 153 34.77 16.00 5.06
N THR A 154 34.43 16.82 6.07
CA THR A 154 34.17 16.34 7.45
C THR A 154 32.83 15.62 7.53
N ILE A 155 32.64 14.80 8.61
CA ILE A 155 31.36 14.17 8.95
C ILE A 155 30.25 15.23 9.03
N THR A 156 30.50 16.39 9.65
CA THR A 156 29.53 17.47 9.79
C THR A 156 29.16 18.09 8.42
N GLN A 157 30.07 18.21 7.49
CA GLN A 157 29.77 18.65 6.12
C GLN A 157 28.96 17.61 5.34
N GLN A 158 29.25 16.32 5.51
CA GLN A 158 28.46 15.25 4.93
C GLN A 158 27.04 15.24 5.52
N LEU A 159 26.91 15.46 6.83
CA LEU A 159 25.62 15.63 7.49
C LEU A 159 24.84 16.81 6.89
N ALA A 160 25.47 17.99 6.80
CA ALA A 160 24.88 19.18 6.20
C ALA A 160 24.37 18.91 4.77
N LYS A 161 25.20 18.24 3.95
CA LYS A 161 24.83 17.86 2.58
C LYS A 161 23.60 16.95 2.56
N ASN A 162 23.57 15.90 3.37
CA ASN A 162 22.55 14.84 3.32
C ASN A 162 21.24 15.29 3.99
N MET A 163 21.30 15.89 5.19
CA MET A 163 20.14 16.30 5.98
C MET A 163 19.37 17.44 5.32
N PHE A 164 20.08 18.46 4.84
CA PHE A 164 19.44 19.64 4.22
C PHE A 164 19.36 19.54 2.70
N ARG A 165 19.79 18.42 2.08
CA ARG A 165 19.77 18.21 0.62
C ARG A 165 20.28 19.43 -0.17
N VAL A 166 21.38 20.04 0.29
CA VAL A 166 21.91 21.32 -0.18
C VAL A 166 22.13 21.32 -1.70
N ARG A 167 22.40 20.16 -2.30
CA ARG A 167 22.67 20.04 -3.74
C ARG A 167 21.43 19.96 -4.61
N SER A 168 20.28 19.54 -4.06
CA SER A 168 19.04 19.29 -4.82
C SER A 168 17.91 20.25 -4.48
N GLN A 169 17.74 20.63 -3.20
CA GLN A 169 16.60 21.47 -2.77
C GLN A 169 16.89 22.98 -2.81
N TYR A 170 18.15 23.40 -2.80
CA TYR A 170 18.50 24.81 -2.75
C TYR A 170 19.13 25.29 -4.05
N SER A 171 18.61 26.39 -4.59
CA SER A 171 19.18 27.02 -5.76
C SER A 171 20.58 27.60 -5.47
N THR A 172 21.43 27.68 -6.48
CA THR A 172 22.75 28.32 -6.39
C THR A 172 22.76 29.74 -6.89
N GLY A 173 21.57 30.34 -7.08
CA GLY A 173 21.39 31.72 -7.52
C GLY A 173 21.89 31.98 -8.96
N ILE A 174 22.08 33.23 -9.27
CA ILE A 174 22.53 33.67 -10.62
C ILE A 174 23.98 33.22 -10.89
N ILE A 175 24.86 33.33 -9.87
CA ILE A 175 26.30 32.97 -10.02
C ILE A 175 26.47 31.45 -10.24
N GLY A 176 25.59 30.62 -9.68
CA GLY A 176 25.66 29.18 -9.89
C GLY A 176 25.32 28.70 -11.30
N LYS A 177 24.86 29.59 -12.18
CA LYS A 177 24.72 29.29 -13.63
C LYS A 177 26.04 29.31 -14.38
N ILE A 178 27.11 29.86 -13.77
CA ILE A 178 28.44 29.95 -14.39
C ILE A 178 29.14 28.58 -14.19
N PRO A 179 29.64 27.93 -15.24
CA PRO A 179 30.35 26.66 -15.13
C PRO A 179 31.49 26.71 -14.08
N GLY A 180 31.58 25.69 -13.22
CA GLY A 180 32.60 25.61 -12.15
C GLY A 180 32.21 26.32 -10.86
N LEU A 181 31.48 27.45 -10.88
CA LEU A 181 31.11 28.22 -9.68
C LEU A 181 29.97 27.56 -8.87
N LYS A 182 29.15 26.75 -9.52
CA LYS A 182 28.08 25.96 -8.85
C LYS A 182 28.63 25.13 -7.70
N ILE A 183 29.71 24.39 -7.95
CA ILE A 183 30.33 23.49 -6.95
C ILE A 183 30.91 24.32 -5.79
N LEU A 184 31.53 25.46 -6.09
CA LEU A 184 32.09 26.36 -5.07
C LEU A 184 30.99 26.87 -4.12
N ILE A 185 29.88 27.38 -4.68
CA ILE A 185 28.75 27.88 -3.89
C ILE A 185 28.15 26.78 -3.02
N VAL A 186 27.93 25.59 -3.57
CA VAL A 186 27.39 24.44 -2.84
C VAL A 186 28.32 24.06 -1.68
N LYS A 187 29.64 23.97 -1.93
CA LYS A 187 30.62 23.69 -0.88
C LYS A 187 30.67 24.77 0.18
N THR A 188 30.57 26.03 -0.20
CA THR A 188 30.50 27.15 0.76
C THR A 188 29.27 27.04 1.67
N LYS A 189 28.11 26.67 1.11
CA LYS A 189 26.90 26.43 1.89
C LYS A 189 27.07 25.24 2.85
N GLU A 190 27.66 24.14 2.37
CA GLU A 190 27.96 22.98 3.22
C GLU A 190 28.84 23.42 4.43
N TRP A 191 29.86 24.26 4.24
CA TRP A 191 30.72 24.78 5.30
C TRP A 191 29.97 25.65 6.29
N ILE A 192 29.16 26.61 5.81
CA ILE A 192 28.36 27.49 6.67
C ILE A 192 27.38 26.69 7.53
N ILE A 193 26.67 25.72 6.92
CA ILE A 193 25.72 24.88 7.65
C ILE A 193 26.45 23.97 8.65
N ALA A 194 27.59 23.38 8.27
CA ALA A 194 28.40 22.55 9.17
C ALA A 194 28.88 23.34 10.39
N THR A 195 29.36 24.56 10.20
CA THR A 195 29.76 25.44 11.31
C THR A 195 28.58 25.77 12.22
N LYS A 196 27.40 26.10 11.63
CA LYS A 196 26.19 26.35 12.42
C LYS A 196 25.72 25.12 13.21
N LEU A 197 25.82 23.90 12.63
CA LEU A 197 25.52 22.66 13.34
C LEU A 197 26.44 22.47 14.56
N GLU A 198 27.74 22.67 14.41
CA GLU A 198 28.72 22.56 15.49
C GLU A 198 28.56 23.63 16.59
N MET A 199 27.89 24.74 16.27
CA MET A 199 27.50 25.76 17.26
C MET A 199 26.25 25.36 18.06
N CYS A 200 25.39 24.51 17.51
CA CYS A 200 24.09 24.17 18.08
C CYS A 200 24.07 22.81 18.76
N TYR A 201 24.94 21.87 18.34
CA TYR A 201 24.92 20.48 18.76
C TYR A 201 26.31 20.00 19.21
N ASP A 202 26.32 19.11 20.19
CA ASP A 202 27.57 18.46 20.57
C ASP A 202 28.03 17.40 19.56
N LYS A 203 29.24 16.89 19.72
CA LYS A 203 29.83 15.92 18.80
C LYS A 203 29.06 14.60 18.73
N ASN A 204 28.51 14.13 19.84
CA ASN A 204 27.72 12.89 19.88
C ASN A 204 26.37 13.08 19.20
N ASP A 205 25.75 14.25 19.35
CA ASP A 205 24.53 14.60 18.61
C ASP A 205 24.77 14.64 17.10
N ILE A 206 25.91 15.21 16.66
CA ILE A 206 26.27 15.25 15.25
C ILE A 206 26.48 13.83 14.69
N LEU A 207 27.17 12.95 15.43
CA LEU A 207 27.36 11.55 15.05
C LEU A 207 26.00 10.81 14.98
N ARG A 208 25.14 11.01 15.98
CA ARG A 208 23.79 10.44 16.03
C ARG A 208 22.97 10.89 14.82
N MET A 209 22.95 12.20 14.55
CA MET A 209 22.24 12.74 13.38
C MET A 209 22.81 12.21 12.07
N TYR A 210 24.13 12.07 11.95
CA TYR A 210 24.78 11.50 10.78
C TYR A 210 24.37 10.05 10.57
N ALA A 211 24.48 9.20 11.58
CA ALA A 211 24.13 7.79 11.50
C ALA A 211 22.65 7.55 11.19
N ASN A 212 21.76 8.47 11.59
CA ASN A 212 20.33 8.42 11.27
C ASN A 212 19.99 8.97 9.88
N THR A 213 20.91 9.67 9.20
CA THR A 213 20.61 10.39 7.96
C THR A 213 21.30 9.78 6.73
N VAL A 214 22.46 9.17 6.91
CA VAL A 214 23.29 8.72 5.79
C VAL A 214 22.66 7.53 5.03
N ASP A 215 22.81 7.54 3.71
CA ASP A 215 22.41 6.45 2.82
C ASP A 215 23.49 5.36 2.79
N PHE A 216 23.10 4.12 3.13
CA PHE A 216 23.93 2.91 3.05
C PHE A 216 23.63 2.08 1.79
N GLY A 217 22.92 2.64 0.80
CA GLY A 217 22.52 1.92 -0.40
C GLY A 217 21.35 0.95 -0.18
N SER A 218 20.84 0.38 -1.26
CA SER A 218 19.72 -0.56 -1.23
C SER A 218 18.45 0.00 -0.53
N GLY A 219 18.27 1.32 -0.55
CA GLY A 219 17.17 2.00 0.17
C GLY A 219 17.31 2.03 1.69
N ALA A 220 18.46 1.66 2.24
CA ALA A 220 18.71 1.65 3.67
C ALA A 220 19.25 3.01 4.15
N TYR A 221 18.38 3.88 4.60
CA TYR A 221 18.72 5.16 5.21
C TYR A 221 18.85 5.04 6.73
N GLY A 222 20.02 5.43 7.25
CA GLY A 222 20.36 5.31 8.67
C GLY A 222 20.84 3.92 9.09
N ILE A 223 21.61 3.91 10.18
CA ILE A 223 22.34 2.73 10.68
C ILE A 223 21.42 1.57 11.09
N LYS A 224 20.25 1.86 11.67
CA LYS A 224 19.32 0.82 12.11
C LYS A 224 18.75 0.06 10.92
N THR A 225 18.34 0.78 9.89
CA THR A 225 17.85 0.17 8.65
C THR A 225 18.97 -0.59 7.95
N ALA A 226 20.20 -0.06 7.92
CA ALA A 226 21.34 -0.73 7.31
C ALA A 226 21.71 -2.03 8.06
N ALA A 227 21.83 -2.02 9.39
CA ALA A 227 22.10 -3.20 10.19
C ALA A 227 21.04 -4.31 9.95
N LYS A 228 19.76 -3.93 9.90
CA LYS A 228 18.66 -4.84 9.61
C LYS A 228 18.72 -5.38 8.18
N THR A 229 18.95 -4.49 7.19
CA THR A 229 18.95 -4.83 5.76
C THR A 229 20.09 -5.78 5.39
N TYR A 230 21.31 -5.53 5.84
CA TYR A 230 22.47 -6.30 5.41
C TYR A 230 22.76 -7.51 6.30
N PHE A 231 22.45 -7.41 7.62
CA PHE A 231 22.88 -8.41 8.61
C PHE A 231 21.76 -8.98 9.48
N LYS A 232 20.52 -8.49 9.35
CA LYS A 232 19.38 -8.89 10.22
C LYS A 232 19.69 -8.69 11.73
N THR A 233 20.47 -7.66 12.08
CA THR A 233 20.91 -7.36 13.44
C THR A 233 20.52 -5.94 13.87
N THR A 234 20.76 -5.61 15.14
CA THR A 234 20.60 -4.27 15.66
C THR A 234 21.90 -3.45 15.54
N PRO A 235 21.86 -2.11 15.55
CA PRO A 235 23.08 -1.29 15.52
C PRO A 235 24.01 -1.55 16.71
N LYS A 236 23.48 -1.95 17.88
CA LYS A 236 24.22 -2.27 19.07
C LYS A 236 25.02 -3.57 18.96
N ASP A 237 24.45 -4.54 18.23
CA ASP A 237 25.01 -5.88 18.08
C ASP A 237 25.88 -6.04 16.82
N LEU A 238 26.13 -4.93 16.08
CA LEU A 238 27.04 -4.95 14.94
C LEU A 238 28.45 -5.38 15.37
N THR A 239 29.02 -6.34 14.69
CA THR A 239 30.43 -6.73 14.88
C THR A 239 31.36 -5.69 14.24
N ILE A 240 32.68 -5.78 14.53
CA ILE A 240 33.68 -4.84 13.97
C ILE A 240 33.73 -4.94 12.46
N GLU A 241 33.77 -6.16 11.90
CA GLU A 241 33.80 -6.38 10.45
C GLU A 241 32.51 -5.92 9.76
N GLN A 242 31.34 -6.09 10.39
CA GLN A 242 30.07 -5.57 9.88
C GLN A 242 30.05 -4.03 9.89
N SER A 243 30.52 -3.42 10.98
CA SER A 243 30.70 -1.97 11.09
C SER A 243 31.64 -1.44 10.00
N ALA A 244 32.77 -2.12 9.77
CA ALA A 244 33.73 -1.76 8.74
C ALA A 244 33.16 -1.89 7.32
N ILE A 245 32.28 -2.86 7.05
CA ILE A 245 31.56 -2.97 5.78
C ILE A 245 30.66 -1.76 5.58
N LEU A 246 29.78 -1.45 6.57
CA LEU A 246 28.85 -0.33 6.48
C LEU A 246 29.57 1.01 6.30
N VAL A 247 30.60 1.27 7.08
CA VAL A 247 31.42 2.49 6.93
C VAL A 247 32.12 2.52 5.56
N GLY A 248 32.63 1.38 5.12
CA GLY A 248 33.28 1.28 3.80
C GLY A 248 32.35 1.67 2.64
N MET A 249 31.07 1.38 2.75
CA MET A 249 30.06 1.73 1.75
C MET A 249 29.82 3.23 1.61
N LEU A 250 30.03 4.03 2.66
CA LEU A 250 29.72 5.48 2.67
C LEU A 250 30.47 6.26 1.59
N LYS A 251 31.63 5.77 1.14
CA LYS A 251 32.40 6.38 0.06
C LYS A 251 31.67 6.33 -1.30
N ALA A 252 31.03 5.20 -1.61
CA ALA A 252 30.24 4.99 -2.81
C ALA A 252 29.31 3.80 -2.60
N THR A 253 28.06 4.06 -2.21
CA THR A 253 27.08 3.07 -1.74
C THR A 253 26.70 2.02 -2.78
N THR A 254 26.80 2.31 -4.07
CA THR A 254 26.59 1.34 -5.15
C THR A 254 27.85 0.52 -5.44
N PHE A 255 29.01 1.17 -5.54
CA PHE A 255 30.27 0.54 -5.94
C PHE A 255 30.85 -0.40 -4.86
N TYR A 256 30.64 -0.06 -3.55
CA TYR A 256 31.09 -0.87 -2.41
C TYR A 256 29.95 -1.68 -1.77
N ASN A 257 28.83 -1.84 -2.45
CA ASN A 257 27.71 -2.61 -1.95
C ASN A 257 28.07 -4.10 -1.84
N PRO A 258 28.01 -4.73 -0.64
CA PRO A 258 28.46 -6.11 -0.47
C PRO A 258 27.56 -7.13 -1.19
N LYS A 259 26.28 -6.78 -1.49
CA LYS A 259 25.36 -7.62 -2.26
C LYS A 259 25.73 -7.62 -3.75
N ASN A 260 26.00 -6.44 -4.30
CA ASN A 260 26.21 -6.26 -5.74
C ASN A 260 27.67 -6.42 -6.16
N ASN A 261 28.61 -5.97 -5.30
CA ASN A 261 30.03 -5.91 -5.57
C ASN A 261 30.86 -6.46 -4.38
N PRO A 262 30.78 -7.76 -4.04
CA PRO A 262 31.41 -8.32 -2.84
C PRO A 262 32.93 -8.16 -2.82
N LYS A 263 33.61 -8.24 -3.96
CA LYS A 263 35.07 -8.05 -4.06
C LYS A 263 35.49 -6.62 -3.68
N ASN A 264 34.79 -5.62 -4.21
CA ASN A 264 35.09 -4.21 -3.92
C ASN A 264 34.74 -3.89 -2.45
N SER A 265 33.67 -4.44 -1.94
CA SER A 265 33.26 -4.32 -0.53
C SER A 265 34.33 -4.92 0.40
N LEU A 266 34.86 -6.11 0.08
CA LEU A 266 35.92 -6.76 0.85
C LEU A 266 37.18 -5.91 0.91
N GLN A 267 37.65 -5.39 -0.24
CA GLN A 267 38.84 -4.52 -0.29
C GLN A 267 38.60 -3.24 0.54
N ARG A 268 37.42 -2.63 0.46
CA ARG A 268 37.11 -1.41 1.19
C ARG A 268 36.96 -1.64 2.69
N ARG A 269 36.33 -2.76 3.10
CA ARG A 269 36.30 -3.20 4.51
C ARG A 269 37.72 -3.35 5.08
N ASN A 270 38.61 -4.02 4.37
CA ASN A 270 39.98 -4.22 4.78
C ASN A 270 40.74 -2.89 4.94
N GLN A 271 40.47 -1.89 4.08
CA GLN A 271 41.00 -0.54 4.23
C GLN A 271 40.49 0.14 5.51
N VAL A 272 39.20 -0.01 5.86
CA VAL A 272 38.62 0.54 7.10
C VAL A 272 39.31 -0.10 8.32
N LEU A 273 39.53 -1.42 8.30
CA LEU A 273 40.25 -2.12 9.37
C LEU A 273 41.71 -1.64 9.54
N GLU A 274 42.41 -1.34 8.43
CA GLU A 274 43.76 -0.74 8.49
C GLU A 274 43.74 0.68 9.09
N ASN A 275 42.70 1.46 8.80
CA ASN A 275 42.53 2.78 9.41
C ASN A 275 42.34 2.65 10.93
N MET A 276 41.51 1.72 11.41
CA MET A 276 41.34 1.44 12.84
C MET A 276 42.62 0.97 13.52
N LEU A 277 43.43 0.15 12.84
CA LEU A 277 44.75 -0.26 13.32
C LEU A 277 45.70 0.94 13.43
N THR A 278 45.72 1.81 12.43
CA THR A 278 46.58 3.01 12.40
C THR A 278 46.28 3.94 13.56
N HIS A 279 44.98 4.04 13.95
CA HIS A 279 44.55 4.85 15.09
C HIS A 279 44.55 4.11 16.45
N GLY A 280 45.04 2.85 16.48
CA GLY A 280 45.21 2.07 17.71
C GLY A 280 43.91 1.56 18.33
N HIS A 281 42.82 1.52 17.60
CA HIS A 281 41.53 1.01 18.06
C HIS A 281 41.40 -0.51 17.97
N ILE A 282 42.24 -1.16 17.17
CA ILE A 282 42.43 -2.62 17.11
C ILE A 282 43.92 -2.94 17.01
N THR A 283 44.32 -4.11 17.47
CA THR A 283 45.66 -4.61 17.37
C THR A 283 45.97 -5.20 15.97
N ARG A 284 47.25 -5.40 15.63
CA ARG A 284 47.63 -6.05 14.36
C ARG A 284 47.04 -7.45 14.27
N ALA A 285 47.08 -8.23 15.36
CA ALA A 285 46.55 -9.60 15.36
C ALA A 285 45.02 -9.63 15.13
N GLU A 286 44.28 -8.69 15.73
CA GLU A 286 42.84 -8.54 15.50
C GLU A 286 42.56 -8.10 14.06
N CYS A 287 43.30 -7.15 13.53
CA CYS A 287 43.14 -6.68 12.14
C CYS A 287 43.33 -7.84 11.15
N ASP A 288 44.40 -8.63 11.33
CA ASP A 288 44.70 -9.75 10.44
C ASP A 288 43.63 -10.87 10.56
N SER A 289 43.16 -11.15 11.78
CA SER A 289 42.04 -12.08 12.00
C SER A 289 40.74 -11.60 11.34
N LEU A 290 40.33 -10.34 11.54
CA LEU A 290 39.13 -9.76 10.97
C LEU A 290 39.13 -9.75 9.43
N LYS A 291 40.31 -9.59 8.81
CA LYS A 291 40.44 -9.64 7.34
C LYS A 291 40.20 -11.03 6.76
N GLN A 292 40.40 -12.10 7.53
CA GLN A 292 40.14 -13.47 7.09
C GLN A 292 38.66 -13.83 7.14
N ILE A 293 37.81 -13.05 7.85
CA ILE A 293 36.39 -13.31 7.94
C ILE A 293 35.73 -13.01 6.60
N GLU A 294 35.00 -13.99 6.06
CA GLU A 294 34.20 -13.81 4.85
C GLU A 294 33.02 -12.88 5.11
N ILE A 295 32.59 -12.13 4.08
CA ILE A 295 31.38 -11.30 4.16
C ILE A 295 30.16 -12.21 4.11
N LYS A 296 29.48 -12.38 5.26
CA LYS A 296 28.23 -13.13 5.36
C LYS A 296 27.05 -12.14 5.46
N LEU A 297 26.18 -12.17 4.48
CA LEU A 297 24.99 -11.30 4.45
C LEU A 297 23.74 -12.09 4.81
N SER A 298 22.90 -11.48 5.66
CA SER A 298 21.51 -11.89 5.87
C SER A 298 20.59 -10.85 5.23
N TYR A 299 20.75 -10.68 3.91
CA TYR A 299 20.24 -9.54 3.16
C TYR A 299 18.71 -9.57 3.01
N THR A 300 18.05 -8.53 3.53
CA THR A 300 16.59 -8.36 3.42
C THR A 300 16.25 -6.88 3.32
N VAL A 301 15.70 -6.45 2.19
CA VAL A 301 15.24 -5.06 1.99
C VAL A 301 13.79 -4.96 2.43
N GLU A 302 13.51 -4.12 3.41
CA GLU A 302 12.14 -3.79 3.81
C GLU A 302 11.52 -2.85 2.79
N LYS A 303 10.38 -3.23 2.24
CA LYS A 303 9.64 -2.43 1.26
C LYS A 303 8.33 -1.92 1.90
N ASN A 304 7.81 -0.80 1.40
CA ASN A 304 6.53 -0.25 1.86
C ASN A 304 5.38 -1.27 1.85
N TYR A 305 5.45 -2.26 0.98
CA TYR A 305 4.44 -3.30 0.83
C TYR A 305 4.77 -4.62 1.54
N ASP A 306 5.88 -4.71 2.31
CA ASP A 306 6.13 -5.88 3.16
C ASP A 306 5.24 -5.82 4.41
N GLY A 307 4.77 -6.98 4.88
CA GLY A 307 3.84 -7.10 6.00
C GLY A 307 2.42 -7.49 5.57
N GLN A 308 1.53 -7.56 6.53
CA GLN A 308 0.11 -7.93 6.34
C GLN A 308 -0.71 -6.79 5.74
N ALA A 309 -1.90 -7.11 5.27
CA ALA A 309 -2.95 -6.16 4.90
C ALA A 309 -2.51 -5.10 3.87
N GLN A 310 -1.79 -5.51 2.83
CA GLN A 310 -1.17 -4.59 1.87
C GLN A 310 -2.20 -3.67 1.17
N TYR A 311 -3.35 -4.21 0.74
CA TYR A 311 -4.45 -3.42 0.15
C TYR A 311 -5.09 -2.46 1.15
N PHE A 312 -5.29 -2.93 2.39
CA PHE A 312 -5.84 -2.09 3.45
C PHE A 312 -4.92 -0.90 3.76
N ARG A 313 -3.61 -1.13 3.82
CA ARG A 313 -2.63 -0.03 4.03
C ARG A 313 -2.66 0.99 2.91
N GLU A 314 -2.80 0.54 1.66
CA GLU A 314 -2.97 1.45 0.52
C GLU A 314 -4.29 2.22 0.61
N ALA A 315 -5.38 1.55 1.02
CA ALA A 315 -6.67 2.19 1.26
C ALA A 315 -6.58 3.26 2.36
N VAL A 316 -5.88 2.97 3.46
CA VAL A 316 -5.60 3.95 4.54
C VAL A 316 -4.72 5.10 4.04
N ALA A 317 -3.69 4.83 3.23
CA ALA A 317 -2.84 5.87 2.67
C ALA A 317 -3.63 6.84 1.79
N ASN A 318 -4.51 6.31 0.95
CA ASN A 318 -5.38 7.13 0.08
C ASN A 318 -6.37 7.96 0.88
N GLU A 319 -6.97 7.40 1.95
CA GLU A 319 -7.91 8.11 2.82
C GLU A 319 -7.22 9.22 3.61
N LEU A 320 -6.02 8.97 4.12
CA LEU A 320 -5.28 9.94 4.91
C LEU A 320 -4.54 11.00 4.09
N SER A 321 -4.43 10.85 2.77
CA SER A 321 -3.68 11.80 1.93
C SER A 321 -4.23 13.23 2.04
N GLU A 322 -5.55 13.39 1.89
CA GLU A 322 -6.21 14.70 1.98
C GLU A 322 -6.11 15.27 3.40
N TRP A 323 -6.37 14.45 4.43
CA TRP A 323 -6.25 14.87 5.82
C TRP A 323 -4.82 15.31 6.17
N CYS A 324 -3.79 14.61 5.67
CA CYS A 324 -2.39 14.99 5.89
C CYS A 324 -2.09 16.35 5.26
N ASP A 325 -2.54 16.58 4.01
CA ASP A 325 -2.31 17.84 3.29
C ASP A 325 -3.00 19.01 4.01
N GLU A 326 -4.23 18.84 4.48
CA GLU A 326 -5.00 19.86 5.20
C GLU A 326 -4.40 20.21 6.57
N ASN A 327 -3.80 19.24 7.27
CA ASN A 327 -3.25 19.40 8.61
C ASN A 327 -1.73 19.63 8.63
N GLY A 328 -1.09 19.74 7.46
CA GLY A 328 0.34 20.04 7.33
C GLY A 328 1.26 18.87 7.69
N TYR A 329 0.77 17.65 7.58
CA TYR A 329 1.56 16.42 7.74
C TYR A 329 1.92 15.82 6.37
N ASP A 330 2.95 15.02 6.35
CA ASP A 330 3.30 14.13 5.25
C ASP A 330 3.29 12.69 5.76
N LEU A 331 2.42 11.87 5.19
CA LEU A 331 2.24 10.48 5.60
C LEU A 331 3.55 9.68 5.60
N TYR A 332 4.48 10.01 4.72
CA TYR A 332 5.71 9.25 4.51
C TYR A 332 6.93 9.78 5.30
N THR A 333 6.82 10.98 5.86
CA THR A 333 7.98 11.67 6.47
C THR A 333 7.74 12.26 7.86
N SER A 334 6.49 12.37 8.30
CA SER A 334 6.14 13.03 9.58
C SER A 334 6.23 12.11 10.81
N GLY A 335 6.50 10.81 10.63
CA GLY A 335 6.65 9.86 11.74
C GLY A 335 5.36 9.65 12.53
N LEU A 336 4.23 9.61 11.85
CA LEU A 336 2.92 9.38 12.45
C LEU A 336 2.79 7.93 12.95
N LYS A 337 2.09 7.76 14.05
CA LYS A 337 1.60 6.44 14.50
C LYS A 337 0.11 6.36 14.21
N ILE A 338 -0.24 5.49 13.26
CA ILE A 338 -1.59 5.35 12.73
C ILE A 338 -2.18 4.06 13.30
N TYR A 339 -3.20 4.19 14.13
CA TYR A 339 -3.94 3.07 14.70
C TYR A 339 -5.18 2.82 13.86
N THR A 340 -5.33 1.58 13.41
CA THR A 340 -6.39 1.17 12.49
C THR A 340 -7.38 0.24 13.15
N THR A 341 -8.42 -0.09 12.41
CA THR A 341 -9.55 -0.91 12.88
C THR A 341 -9.34 -2.41 12.70
N ILE A 342 -8.43 -2.85 11.80
CA ILE A 342 -8.26 -4.29 11.54
C ILE A 342 -7.61 -5.00 12.73
N ASP A 343 -8.05 -6.24 12.98
CA ASP A 343 -7.39 -7.17 13.90
C ASP A 343 -6.37 -8.02 13.13
N SER A 344 -5.14 -8.12 13.61
CA SER A 344 -4.05 -8.79 12.89
C SER A 344 -4.29 -10.30 12.67
N ARG A 345 -5.04 -10.97 13.58
CA ARG A 345 -5.40 -12.38 13.44
C ARG A 345 -6.57 -12.57 12.50
N MET A 346 -7.60 -11.73 12.59
CA MET A 346 -8.72 -11.75 11.63
C MET A 346 -8.21 -11.49 10.22
N GLN A 347 -7.28 -10.56 10.05
CA GLN A 347 -6.65 -10.29 8.76
C GLN A 347 -5.95 -11.54 8.20
N ARG A 348 -5.21 -12.24 9.03
CA ARG A 348 -4.56 -13.50 8.63
C ARG A 348 -5.58 -14.56 8.24
N TYR A 349 -6.64 -14.74 9.04
CA TYR A 349 -7.71 -15.68 8.71
C TYR A 349 -8.38 -15.35 7.37
N ALA A 350 -8.52 -14.07 7.05
CA ALA A 350 -9.05 -13.63 5.75
C ALA A 350 -8.09 -13.95 4.59
N GLU A 351 -6.80 -13.64 4.76
CA GLU A 351 -5.76 -13.93 3.77
C GLU A 351 -5.63 -15.45 3.52
N ASP A 352 -5.66 -16.27 4.58
CA ASP A 352 -5.62 -17.74 4.52
C ASP A 352 -6.87 -18.31 3.83
N ALA A 353 -8.06 -17.81 4.19
CA ALA A 353 -9.33 -18.23 3.57
C ALA A 353 -9.35 -17.93 2.06
N VAL A 354 -8.89 -16.73 1.68
CA VAL A 354 -8.76 -16.32 0.28
C VAL A 354 -7.76 -17.22 -0.44
N ALA A 355 -6.56 -17.40 0.10
CA ALA A 355 -5.52 -18.20 -0.53
C ALA A 355 -5.99 -19.66 -0.73
N LYS A 356 -6.61 -20.26 0.29
CA LYS A 356 -7.11 -21.64 0.25
C LYS A 356 -8.20 -21.79 -0.82
N GLN A 357 -9.22 -20.94 -0.80
CA GLN A 357 -10.35 -21.08 -1.72
C GLN A 357 -9.99 -20.67 -3.15
N MET A 358 -9.15 -19.67 -3.33
CA MET A 358 -8.78 -19.21 -4.69
C MET A 358 -7.89 -20.22 -5.43
N LYS A 359 -7.10 -21.02 -4.73
CA LYS A 359 -6.40 -22.18 -5.34
C LYS A 359 -7.41 -23.17 -5.93
N VAL A 360 -8.48 -23.49 -5.20
CA VAL A 360 -9.56 -24.39 -5.66
C VAL A 360 -10.28 -23.77 -6.88
N ILE A 361 -10.65 -22.50 -6.79
CA ILE A 361 -11.35 -21.79 -7.86
C ILE A 361 -10.49 -21.76 -9.13
N GLN A 362 -9.19 -21.46 -9.00
CA GLN A 362 -8.28 -21.41 -10.15
C GLN A 362 -8.12 -22.78 -10.82
N ARG A 363 -7.98 -23.85 -10.04
CA ARG A 363 -7.92 -25.22 -10.55
C ARG A 363 -9.21 -25.57 -11.31
N ASN A 364 -10.37 -25.29 -10.70
CA ASN A 364 -11.66 -25.54 -11.34
C ASN A 364 -11.83 -24.71 -12.63
N PHE A 365 -11.38 -23.45 -12.62
CA PHE A 365 -11.41 -22.58 -13.80
C PHE A 365 -10.53 -23.12 -14.94
N LYS A 366 -9.29 -23.51 -14.62
CA LYS A 366 -8.37 -24.12 -15.58
C LYS A 366 -8.93 -25.39 -16.18
N ASN A 367 -9.48 -26.29 -15.35
CA ASN A 367 -10.08 -27.55 -15.82
C ASN A 367 -11.34 -27.31 -16.68
N HIS A 368 -12.16 -26.33 -16.31
CA HIS A 368 -13.38 -25.99 -17.02
C HIS A 368 -13.12 -25.43 -18.44
N TRP A 369 -12.08 -24.61 -18.60
CA TRP A 369 -11.70 -24.07 -19.89
C TRP A 369 -10.77 -25.00 -20.68
N GLY A 370 -9.92 -25.79 -20.01
CA GLY A 370 -8.93 -26.65 -20.66
C GLY A 370 -8.02 -25.87 -21.60
N ASN A 371 -7.98 -26.26 -22.86
CA ASN A 371 -7.18 -25.59 -23.91
C ASN A 371 -7.91 -24.43 -24.61
N ARG A 372 -9.14 -24.10 -24.18
CA ARG A 372 -9.92 -23.01 -24.80
C ARG A 372 -9.56 -21.67 -24.14
N GLU A 373 -9.68 -20.61 -24.92
CA GLU A 373 -9.46 -19.26 -24.45
C GLU A 373 -10.68 -18.77 -23.64
N PRO A 374 -10.48 -18.24 -22.42
CA PRO A 374 -11.61 -17.92 -21.52
C PRO A 374 -12.24 -16.54 -21.77
N TRP A 375 -11.72 -15.72 -22.68
CA TRP A 375 -12.32 -14.43 -23.02
C TRP A 375 -13.36 -14.57 -24.11
N VAL A 376 -14.61 -14.55 -23.67
CA VAL A 376 -15.77 -14.78 -24.54
C VAL A 376 -16.81 -13.66 -24.42
N ASP A 377 -17.56 -13.48 -25.48
CA ASP A 377 -18.73 -12.60 -25.51
C ASP A 377 -19.94 -13.23 -24.79
N GLU A 378 -21.06 -12.51 -24.73
CA GLU A 378 -22.30 -13.00 -24.11
C GLU A 378 -22.89 -14.25 -24.80
N LYS A 379 -22.49 -14.53 -26.04
CA LYS A 379 -22.91 -15.73 -26.82
C LYS A 379 -21.95 -16.89 -26.68
N GLY A 380 -20.83 -16.70 -25.94
CA GLY A 380 -19.77 -17.68 -25.72
C GLY A 380 -18.75 -17.79 -26.87
N ASN A 381 -18.73 -16.82 -27.82
CA ASN A 381 -17.71 -16.75 -28.85
C ASN A 381 -16.45 -16.06 -28.33
N THR A 382 -15.29 -16.56 -28.73
CA THR A 382 -14.01 -15.93 -28.40
C THR A 382 -13.93 -14.50 -28.94
N ILE A 383 -13.61 -13.53 -28.10
CA ILE A 383 -13.47 -12.12 -28.49
C ILE A 383 -12.19 -11.95 -29.30
N PRO A 384 -12.28 -11.52 -30.59
CA PRO A 384 -11.11 -11.31 -31.43
C PRO A 384 -10.24 -10.17 -30.89
N ASN A 385 -8.93 -10.28 -31.06
CA ASN A 385 -7.91 -9.30 -30.66
C ASN A 385 -7.91 -8.91 -29.17
N PHE A 386 -8.56 -9.69 -28.30
CA PHE A 386 -8.69 -9.39 -26.87
C PHE A 386 -7.30 -9.17 -26.19
N ILE A 387 -6.36 -10.07 -26.46
CA ILE A 387 -4.99 -9.98 -25.91
C ILE A 387 -4.24 -8.78 -26.50
N ASP A 388 -4.34 -8.58 -27.81
CA ASP A 388 -3.66 -7.48 -28.49
C ASP A 388 -4.10 -6.12 -27.96
N ASP A 389 -5.37 -5.96 -27.64
CA ASP A 389 -5.92 -4.74 -27.07
C ASP A 389 -5.41 -4.49 -25.63
N ILE A 390 -5.16 -5.55 -24.86
CA ILE A 390 -4.55 -5.45 -23.54
C ILE A 390 -3.06 -5.10 -23.68
N VAL A 391 -2.33 -5.76 -24.56
CA VAL A 391 -0.91 -5.51 -24.84
C VAL A 391 -0.68 -4.05 -25.26
N LYS A 392 -1.52 -3.50 -26.15
CA LYS A 392 -1.45 -2.09 -26.59
C LYS A 392 -1.58 -1.07 -25.44
N ARG A 393 -2.23 -1.44 -24.34
CA ARG A 393 -2.37 -0.60 -23.14
C ARG A 393 -1.16 -0.67 -22.20
N GLN A 394 -0.28 -1.68 -22.35
CA GLN A 394 0.88 -1.86 -21.48
C GLN A 394 1.93 -0.75 -21.67
N PRO A 395 2.63 -0.35 -20.62
CA PRO A 395 3.72 0.62 -20.71
C PRO A 395 4.82 0.21 -21.70
N VAL A 396 5.15 -1.08 -21.76
CA VAL A 396 6.17 -1.62 -22.68
C VAL A 396 5.78 -1.42 -24.15
N TYR A 397 4.52 -1.59 -24.52
CA TYR A 397 4.06 -1.30 -25.87
C TYR A 397 4.22 0.19 -26.23
N LYS A 398 3.82 1.09 -25.32
CA LYS A 398 3.98 2.54 -25.50
C LYS A 398 5.45 2.95 -25.62
N TYR A 399 6.32 2.31 -24.81
CA TYR A 399 7.77 2.53 -24.90
C TYR A 399 8.33 2.06 -26.25
N LEU A 400 8.00 0.85 -26.68
CA LEU A 400 8.50 0.28 -27.95
C LEU A 400 8.03 1.08 -29.17
N THR A 401 6.75 1.49 -29.22
CA THR A 401 6.23 2.33 -30.31
C THR A 401 6.88 3.72 -30.35
N ALA A 402 7.21 4.29 -29.19
CA ALA A 402 7.95 5.55 -29.12
C ALA A 402 9.43 5.39 -29.56
N LYS A 403 10.04 4.24 -29.23
CA LYS A 403 11.44 3.93 -29.60
C LYS A 403 11.57 3.58 -31.10
N TYR A 404 10.58 2.94 -31.70
CA TYR A 404 10.57 2.47 -33.10
C TYR A 404 9.33 3.00 -33.87
N PRO A 405 9.18 4.34 -34.00
CA PRO A 405 7.93 4.94 -34.51
C PRO A 405 7.58 4.58 -35.96
N ASN A 406 8.57 4.23 -36.77
CA ASN A 406 8.40 3.89 -38.19
C ASN A 406 8.75 2.43 -38.51
N ASN A 407 8.84 1.57 -37.50
CA ASN A 407 9.24 0.17 -37.68
C ASN A 407 8.35 -0.75 -36.81
N PRO A 408 7.12 -1.07 -37.28
CA PRO A 408 6.22 -1.95 -36.58
C PRO A 408 6.77 -3.38 -36.42
N ASP A 409 7.59 -3.86 -37.36
CA ASP A 409 8.19 -5.19 -37.29
C ASP A 409 9.14 -5.33 -36.10
N SER A 410 9.88 -4.26 -35.77
CA SER A 410 10.72 -4.23 -34.55
C SER A 410 9.87 -4.26 -33.29
N VAL A 411 8.74 -3.55 -33.26
CA VAL A 411 7.82 -3.57 -32.12
C VAL A 411 7.27 -4.99 -31.92
N ASP A 412 6.80 -5.61 -33.01
CA ASP A 412 6.26 -6.97 -33.02
C ASP A 412 7.32 -8.00 -32.59
N TYR A 413 8.55 -7.88 -33.08
CA TYR A 413 9.67 -8.74 -32.69
C TYR A 413 9.90 -8.71 -31.18
N TYR A 414 10.04 -7.52 -30.55
CA TYR A 414 10.27 -7.42 -29.11
C TYR A 414 9.07 -7.87 -28.26
N LEU A 415 7.83 -7.67 -28.76
CA LEU A 415 6.63 -8.13 -28.06
C LEU A 415 6.49 -9.66 -28.07
N ASN A 416 7.04 -10.33 -29.07
CA ASN A 416 6.93 -11.80 -29.26
C ASN A 416 8.22 -12.55 -28.90
N THR A 417 9.33 -11.85 -28.55
CA THR A 417 10.58 -12.51 -28.16
C THR A 417 10.51 -12.96 -26.69
N PRO A 418 10.66 -14.28 -26.40
CA PRO A 418 10.69 -14.77 -25.03
C PRO A 418 11.89 -14.26 -24.23
N HIS A 419 11.67 -13.97 -22.95
CA HIS A 419 12.69 -13.61 -21.98
C HIS A 419 12.22 -14.04 -20.57
N PRO A 420 13.13 -14.15 -19.58
CA PRO A 420 12.76 -14.49 -18.21
C PRO A 420 11.85 -13.43 -17.60
N VAL A 421 10.59 -13.80 -17.31
CA VAL A 421 9.58 -12.93 -16.70
C VAL A 421 9.11 -13.54 -15.38
N LYS A 422 9.09 -12.72 -14.33
CA LYS A 422 8.48 -13.09 -13.06
C LYS A 422 6.97 -12.97 -13.15
N VAL A 423 6.27 -14.07 -12.90
CA VAL A 423 4.82 -14.15 -12.95
C VAL A 423 4.27 -14.75 -11.67
N PHE A 424 2.98 -14.49 -11.41
CA PHE A 424 2.27 -15.08 -10.29
C PHE A 424 2.05 -16.58 -10.51
N THR A 425 2.11 -17.39 -9.44
CA THR A 425 1.71 -18.79 -9.44
C THR A 425 1.11 -19.19 -8.09
N TRP A 426 0.22 -20.20 -8.10
CA TRP A 426 -0.25 -20.85 -6.89
C TRP A 426 0.61 -22.06 -6.45
N ASP A 427 1.65 -22.42 -7.21
CA ASP A 427 2.41 -23.67 -7.06
C ASP A 427 3.48 -23.59 -5.98
N ASN A 428 3.74 -22.41 -5.39
CA ASN A 428 4.70 -22.24 -4.31
C ASN A 428 4.26 -21.15 -3.31
N ASP A 429 4.84 -21.13 -2.11
CA ASP A 429 4.52 -20.19 -1.03
C ASP A 429 4.94 -18.75 -1.33
N GLN A 430 5.90 -18.53 -2.23
CA GLN A 430 6.29 -17.19 -2.67
C GLN A 430 5.28 -16.57 -3.64
N LEU A 431 4.35 -17.35 -4.15
CA LEU A 431 3.35 -16.96 -5.15
C LEU A 431 3.98 -16.31 -6.40
N GLU A 432 5.21 -16.67 -6.72
CA GLU A 432 5.99 -16.10 -7.81
C GLU A 432 6.89 -17.17 -8.45
N THR A 433 6.95 -17.19 -9.77
CA THR A 433 7.89 -18.03 -10.52
C THR A 433 8.46 -17.25 -11.71
N THR A 434 9.60 -17.69 -12.23
CA THR A 434 10.20 -17.11 -13.44
C THR A 434 9.97 -18.07 -14.60
N LEU A 435 9.32 -17.57 -15.65
CA LEU A 435 9.06 -18.31 -16.88
C LEU A 435 9.66 -17.55 -18.08
N ASP A 436 10.13 -18.28 -19.08
CA ASP A 436 10.55 -17.70 -20.36
C ASP A 436 9.30 -17.43 -21.21
N LEU A 437 8.83 -16.20 -21.19
CA LEU A 437 7.62 -15.76 -21.86
C LEU A 437 7.88 -14.49 -22.69
N SER A 438 7.21 -14.38 -23.82
CA SER A 438 7.09 -13.09 -24.50
C SER A 438 6.18 -12.13 -23.73
N VAL A 439 6.17 -10.84 -24.07
CA VAL A 439 5.22 -9.88 -23.49
C VAL A 439 3.78 -10.33 -23.74
N VAL A 440 3.47 -10.79 -24.96
CA VAL A 440 2.14 -11.29 -25.34
C VAL A 440 1.77 -12.52 -24.50
N ASP A 441 2.69 -13.49 -24.35
CA ASP A 441 2.42 -14.72 -23.60
C ASP A 441 2.30 -14.44 -22.11
N SER A 442 3.07 -13.49 -21.56
CA SER A 442 2.93 -13.06 -20.15
C SER A 442 1.54 -12.45 -19.86
N VAL A 443 1.01 -11.64 -20.80
CA VAL A 443 -0.36 -11.11 -20.69
C VAL A 443 -1.37 -12.24 -20.77
N LYS A 444 -1.25 -13.18 -21.75
CA LYS A 444 -2.12 -14.36 -21.87
C LYS A 444 -2.12 -15.22 -20.61
N TYR A 445 -0.96 -15.36 -19.98
CA TYR A 445 -0.82 -16.12 -18.74
C TYR A 445 -1.54 -15.42 -17.57
N MET A 446 -1.26 -14.12 -17.37
CA MET A 446 -1.73 -13.34 -16.21
C MET A 446 -3.25 -13.08 -16.24
N VAL A 447 -3.86 -12.87 -17.41
CA VAL A 447 -5.31 -12.60 -17.50
C VAL A 447 -6.18 -13.82 -17.20
N LYS A 448 -5.62 -15.04 -17.18
CA LYS A 448 -6.35 -16.29 -16.87
C LYS A 448 -6.54 -16.52 -15.37
N PHE A 449 -6.00 -15.65 -14.51
CA PHE A 449 -6.24 -15.77 -13.07
C PHE A 449 -7.60 -15.21 -12.67
N MET A 450 -8.25 -15.93 -11.76
CA MET A 450 -9.44 -15.45 -11.08
C MET A 450 -9.04 -14.59 -9.89
N HIS A 451 -9.79 -13.53 -9.64
CA HIS A 451 -9.58 -12.53 -8.62
C HIS A 451 -10.64 -12.59 -7.54
N CYS A 452 -10.35 -12.03 -6.38
CA CYS A 452 -11.33 -11.92 -5.31
C CYS A 452 -11.13 -10.63 -4.51
N ALA A 453 -12.15 -10.31 -3.72
CA ALA A 453 -12.06 -9.37 -2.62
C ALA A 453 -12.81 -9.93 -1.42
N PHE A 454 -12.36 -9.56 -0.21
CA PHE A 454 -13.01 -9.94 1.04
C PHE A 454 -12.97 -8.78 2.02
N VAL A 455 -14.08 -8.53 2.73
CA VAL A 455 -14.21 -7.53 3.79
C VAL A 455 -14.98 -8.11 4.96
N ALA A 456 -14.51 -7.88 6.19
CA ALA A 456 -15.25 -8.14 7.42
C ALA A 456 -15.42 -6.84 8.21
N MET A 457 -16.63 -6.56 8.68
CA MET A 457 -16.98 -5.32 9.37
C MET A 457 -17.77 -5.59 10.66
N GLU A 458 -17.55 -4.74 11.66
CA GLU A 458 -18.33 -4.70 12.89
C GLU A 458 -19.52 -3.76 12.70
N PRO A 459 -20.78 -4.27 12.78
CA PRO A 459 -21.96 -3.48 12.46
C PRO A 459 -22.18 -2.28 13.38
N GLN A 460 -21.81 -2.39 14.67
CA GLN A 460 -22.09 -1.38 15.69
C GLN A 460 -21.14 -0.15 15.61
N THR A 461 -20.07 -0.26 14.84
CA THR A 461 -19.05 0.79 14.77
C THR A 461 -18.71 1.20 13.34
N GLY A 462 -19.06 0.39 12.35
CA GLY A 462 -18.62 0.57 10.95
C GLY A 462 -17.13 0.25 10.73
N GLU A 463 -16.46 -0.30 11.75
CA GLU A 463 -15.04 -0.64 11.69
C GLU A 463 -14.78 -1.84 10.78
N VAL A 464 -13.77 -1.73 9.93
CA VAL A 464 -13.27 -2.84 9.09
C VAL A 464 -12.30 -3.69 9.90
N LYS A 465 -12.64 -4.95 10.14
CA LYS A 465 -11.84 -5.89 10.96
C LYS A 465 -10.88 -6.76 10.15
N ALA A 466 -11.19 -7.01 8.86
CA ALA A 466 -10.30 -7.66 7.92
C ALA A 466 -10.58 -7.18 6.48
N TYR A 467 -9.55 -7.12 5.66
CA TYR A 467 -9.62 -6.54 4.32
C TYR A 467 -8.64 -7.19 3.36
N VAL A 468 -9.14 -7.83 2.32
CA VAL A 468 -8.33 -8.40 1.24
C VAL A 468 -8.81 -7.80 -0.09
N GLY A 469 -7.94 -7.06 -0.77
CA GLY A 469 -8.31 -6.37 -2.00
C GLY A 469 -8.07 -7.17 -3.28
N ASP A 470 -7.26 -8.21 -3.26
CA ASP A 470 -7.07 -9.19 -4.33
C ASP A 470 -6.14 -10.33 -3.84
N ILE A 471 -5.89 -11.32 -4.71
CA ILE A 471 -5.07 -12.52 -4.44
C ILE A 471 -3.57 -12.23 -4.26
N SER A 472 -3.04 -11.15 -4.83
CA SER A 472 -1.62 -10.77 -4.68
C SER A 472 -1.41 -9.28 -4.95
N PHE A 473 -1.08 -8.53 -3.92
CA PHE A 473 -0.74 -7.11 -4.04
C PHE A 473 0.53 -6.87 -4.89
N ARG A 474 1.45 -7.83 -4.92
CA ARG A 474 2.68 -7.73 -5.71
C ARG A 474 2.38 -7.76 -7.21
N SER A 475 1.45 -8.63 -7.65
CA SER A 475 1.11 -8.83 -9.05
C SER A 475 -0.01 -7.90 -9.54
N TRP A 476 -0.99 -7.61 -8.70
CA TRP A 476 -2.14 -6.75 -9.01
C TRP A 476 -2.33 -5.68 -7.96
N LYS A 477 -2.13 -4.42 -8.34
CA LYS A 477 -2.23 -3.27 -7.43
C LYS A 477 -3.65 -2.73 -7.27
N TYR A 478 -4.53 -3.05 -8.24
CA TYR A 478 -5.89 -2.55 -8.26
C TYR A 478 -6.74 -3.26 -7.19
N ASP A 479 -7.27 -2.47 -6.26
CA ASP A 479 -8.05 -2.95 -5.13
C ASP A 479 -9.46 -3.36 -5.55
N LYS A 480 -9.75 -4.66 -5.53
CA LYS A 480 -11.04 -5.22 -5.91
C LYS A 480 -12.13 -5.01 -4.85
N ALA A 481 -11.79 -4.71 -3.60
CA ALA A 481 -12.78 -4.38 -2.59
C ALA A 481 -13.44 -3.00 -2.82
N ARG A 482 -12.73 -2.11 -3.53
CA ARG A 482 -13.22 -0.80 -3.98
C ARG A 482 -13.59 -0.77 -5.47
N ALA A 483 -13.39 -1.86 -6.20
CA ALA A 483 -13.73 -1.96 -7.61
C ALA A 483 -15.25 -1.99 -7.80
N GLN A 484 -15.71 -1.26 -8.82
CA GLN A 484 -17.12 -1.21 -9.20
C GLN A 484 -17.50 -2.47 -10.01
N ARG A 485 -18.39 -3.30 -9.45
CA ARG A 485 -18.83 -4.56 -10.03
C ARG A 485 -20.35 -4.76 -9.82
N GLN A 486 -21.01 -5.51 -10.70
CA GLN A 486 -22.43 -5.79 -10.57
C GLN A 486 -22.71 -6.71 -9.36
N PRO A 487 -23.45 -6.25 -8.34
CA PRO A 487 -23.75 -7.02 -7.13
C PRO A 487 -24.72 -8.17 -7.38
N GLY A 488 -25.44 -8.15 -8.52
CA GLY A 488 -26.46 -9.15 -8.83
C GLY A 488 -27.50 -9.25 -7.71
N SER A 489 -27.88 -10.46 -7.37
CA SER A 489 -28.92 -10.73 -6.38
C SER A 489 -28.62 -10.28 -4.94
N THR A 490 -27.39 -9.84 -4.62
CA THR A 490 -27.16 -9.22 -3.28
C THR A 490 -27.82 -7.86 -3.17
N PHE A 491 -28.09 -7.17 -4.30
CA PHE A 491 -28.86 -5.92 -4.32
C PHE A 491 -30.34 -6.10 -3.88
N LYS A 492 -30.87 -7.31 -3.93
CA LYS A 492 -32.23 -7.62 -3.44
C LYS A 492 -32.42 -7.24 -1.96
N LEU A 493 -31.34 -7.09 -1.17
CA LEU A 493 -31.42 -6.50 0.16
C LEU A 493 -32.24 -5.22 0.15
N PHE A 494 -31.95 -4.27 -0.73
CA PHE A 494 -32.61 -2.96 -0.77
C PHE A 494 -34.05 -3.05 -1.27
N VAL A 495 -34.33 -3.92 -2.23
CA VAL A 495 -35.70 -4.15 -2.75
C VAL A 495 -36.62 -4.63 -1.60
N TYR A 496 -36.18 -5.63 -0.87
CA TYR A 496 -36.95 -6.21 0.22
C TYR A 496 -36.96 -5.30 1.47
N THR A 497 -35.90 -4.55 1.73
CA THR A 497 -35.88 -3.53 2.79
C THR A 497 -36.91 -2.46 2.51
N GLU A 498 -36.99 -1.95 1.29
CA GLU A 498 -38.02 -0.95 0.92
C GLU A 498 -39.44 -1.53 1.03
N ALA A 499 -39.62 -2.80 0.68
CA ALA A 499 -40.91 -3.47 0.89
C ALA A 499 -41.29 -3.53 2.38
N MET A 500 -40.32 -3.82 3.27
CA MET A 500 -40.57 -3.79 4.72
C MET A 500 -40.85 -2.35 5.23
N ASN A 501 -40.16 -1.33 4.67
CA ASN A 501 -40.39 0.08 5.00
C ASN A 501 -41.82 0.52 4.63
N GLN A 502 -42.35 0.00 3.51
CA GLN A 502 -43.73 0.27 3.09
C GLN A 502 -44.80 -0.61 3.76
N GLY A 503 -44.40 -1.44 4.75
CA GLY A 503 -45.30 -2.20 5.60
C GLY A 503 -45.57 -3.63 5.20
N LEU A 504 -44.91 -4.13 4.14
CA LEU A 504 -44.94 -5.57 3.83
C LEU A 504 -44.16 -6.37 4.89
N THR A 505 -44.40 -7.66 4.92
CA THR A 505 -43.79 -8.60 5.85
C THR A 505 -43.18 -9.80 5.13
N PRO A 506 -42.25 -10.54 5.75
CA PRO A 506 -41.70 -11.79 5.19
C PRO A 506 -42.74 -12.82 4.77
N CYS A 507 -43.94 -12.75 5.35
CA CYS A 507 -45.04 -13.70 5.10
C CYS A 507 -45.99 -13.26 4.00
N ASP A 508 -45.92 -12.01 3.54
CA ASP A 508 -46.67 -11.57 2.35
C ASP A 508 -46.27 -12.37 1.13
N LYS A 509 -47.21 -12.67 0.25
CA LYS A 509 -46.99 -13.58 -0.87
C LYS A 509 -46.98 -12.85 -2.18
N ARG A 510 -46.08 -13.30 -3.11
CA ARG A 510 -46.04 -12.90 -4.52
C ARG A 510 -45.95 -14.14 -5.40
N ARG A 511 -46.47 -14.04 -6.61
CA ARG A 511 -46.42 -15.14 -7.58
C ARG A 511 -45.09 -15.14 -8.38
N ASP A 512 -44.51 -16.32 -8.52
CA ASP A 512 -43.41 -16.58 -9.43
C ASP A 512 -43.95 -16.97 -10.82
N GLU A 513 -44.19 -15.96 -11.63
CA GLU A 513 -44.73 -16.18 -12.96
C GLU A 513 -43.99 -15.33 -14.01
N PHE A 514 -44.07 -15.79 -15.26
CA PHE A 514 -43.53 -15.09 -16.40
C PHE A 514 -44.18 -13.70 -16.55
N PHE A 515 -43.37 -12.73 -16.83
CA PHE A 515 -43.84 -11.42 -17.28
C PHE A 515 -42.76 -10.72 -18.12
N SER A 516 -43.18 -9.74 -18.90
CA SER A 516 -42.28 -8.92 -19.69
C SER A 516 -42.75 -7.48 -19.67
N MET A 517 -41.83 -6.55 -19.85
CA MET A 517 -42.08 -5.11 -19.87
C MET A 517 -41.22 -4.44 -20.93
N ASP A 518 -41.65 -3.27 -21.38
CA ASP A 518 -40.86 -2.47 -22.29
C ASP A 518 -39.97 -1.53 -21.46
N VAL A 519 -38.65 -1.60 -21.69
CA VAL A 519 -37.65 -0.80 -21.02
C VAL A 519 -36.87 0.04 -22.02
N TRP A 520 -36.47 1.23 -21.66
CA TRP A 520 -35.65 2.07 -22.49
C TRP A 520 -34.19 1.60 -22.51
N ASP A 521 -33.67 1.21 -23.69
CA ASP A 521 -32.26 0.90 -23.89
C ASP A 521 -31.52 2.17 -24.33
N ALA A 522 -30.76 2.76 -23.44
CA ALA A 522 -29.99 4.00 -23.69
C ALA A 522 -28.92 3.83 -24.81
N LYS A 523 -28.40 2.63 -25.01
CA LYS A 523 -27.39 2.34 -26.05
C LYS A 523 -28.03 2.26 -27.43
N LYS A 524 -29.17 1.61 -27.53
CA LYS A 524 -29.94 1.48 -28.77
C LYS A 524 -30.82 2.68 -29.05
N LYS A 525 -31.10 3.50 -28.03
CA LYS A 525 -32.04 4.64 -28.06
C LYS A 525 -33.45 4.22 -28.52
N GLU A 526 -33.90 3.06 -28.05
CA GLU A 526 -35.21 2.49 -28.36
C GLU A 526 -35.79 1.77 -27.15
N SER A 527 -37.11 1.56 -27.16
CA SER A 527 -37.77 0.70 -26.16
C SER A 527 -37.62 -0.76 -26.58
N VAL A 528 -37.03 -1.56 -25.68
CA VAL A 528 -36.75 -2.99 -25.88
C VAL A 528 -37.61 -3.81 -24.91
N ARG A 529 -38.25 -4.86 -25.44
CA ARG A 529 -38.95 -5.84 -24.64
C ARG A 529 -37.98 -6.60 -23.72
N TRP A 530 -38.09 -6.39 -22.43
CA TRP A 530 -37.27 -7.08 -21.44
C TRP A 530 -38.10 -8.10 -20.66
N THR A 531 -37.54 -9.31 -20.55
CA THR A 531 -38.13 -10.45 -19.85
C THR A 531 -37.19 -10.96 -18.82
N PRO A 532 -37.31 -10.61 -17.51
CA PRO A 532 -36.48 -11.17 -16.46
C PRO A 532 -36.76 -12.66 -16.29
N SER A 533 -35.72 -13.51 -16.35
CA SER A 533 -35.81 -14.93 -16.07
C SER A 533 -35.25 -15.27 -14.69
N ASN A 534 -35.76 -16.35 -14.09
CA ASN A 534 -35.12 -16.94 -12.92
C ASN A 534 -33.78 -17.59 -13.28
N ALA A 535 -32.92 -17.85 -12.30
CA ALA A 535 -31.56 -18.38 -12.56
C ALA A 535 -31.56 -19.76 -13.21
N ASP A 536 -32.57 -20.56 -12.97
CA ASP A 536 -32.84 -21.87 -13.58
C ASP A 536 -33.68 -21.80 -14.87
N GLY A 537 -34.12 -20.61 -15.26
CA GLY A 537 -35.01 -20.36 -16.42
C GLY A 537 -36.46 -20.82 -16.22
N VAL A 538 -36.86 -21.26 -15.02
CA VAL A 538 -38.17 -21.85 -14.72
C VAL A 538 -39.00 -20.92 -13.86
N PHE A 539 -40.29 -20.79 -14.19
CA PHE A 539 -41.29 -20.12 -13.35
C PHE A 539 -42.20 -21.16 -12.71
N SER A 540 -42.37 -21.18 -11.42
CA SER A 540 -43.19 -22.18 -10.73
C SER A 540 -44.70 -21.94 -10.95
N GLY A 541 -45.10 -20.71 -11.22
CA GLY A 541 -46.53 -20.29 -11.24
C GLY A 541 -47.16 -20.15 -9.86
N ASP A 542 -46.49 -20.51 -8.81
CA ASP A 542 -46.99 -20.56 -7.46
C ASP A 542 -46.92 -19.22 -6.77
N SER A 543 -47.73 -19.05 -5.75
CA SER A 543 -47.67 -17.95 -4.81
C SER A 543 -46.86 -18.35 -3.56
N MET A 544 -45.75 -17.68 -3.32
CA MET A 544 -44.81 -17.99 -2.25
C MET A 544 -44.61 -16.80 -1.30
N PRO A 545 -44.29 -17.05 -0.01
CA PRO A 545 -43.90 -16.00 0.91
C PRO A 545 -42.69 -15.24 0.44
N LEU A 546 -42.58 -13.95 0.73
CA LEU A 546 -41.42 -13.12 0.39
C LEU A 546 -40.13 -13.69 0.98
N LYS A 547 -40.17 -14.26 2.19
CA LYS A 547 -38.97 -14.91 2.79
C LYS A 547 -38.45 -16.07 1.94
N SER A 548 -39.34 -16.93 1.40
CA SER A 548 -38.93 -18.04 0.54
C SER A 548 -38.43 -17.55 -0.84
N ALA A 549 -39.07 -16.52 -1.41
CA ALA A 549 -38.62 -15.90 -2.65
C ALA A 549 -37.24 -15.23 -2.50
N PHE A 550 -36.98 -14.57 -1.38
CA PHE A 550 -35.67 -13.99 -1.07
C PHE A 550 -34.59 -15.07 -0.85
N ALA A 551 -34.90 -16.10 -0.06
CA ALA A 551 -34.00 -17.22 0.24
C ALA A 551 -33.55 -17.98 -1.02
N LYS A 552 -34.51 -18.28 -1.90
CA LYS A 552 -34.28 -18.93 -3.21
C LYS A 552 -33.80 -17.97 -4.29
N SER A 553 -33.76 -16.67 -3.99
CA SER A 553 -33.31 -15.62 -4.89
C SER A 553 -34.12 -15.50 -6.19
N ILE A 554 -35.44 -15.69 -6.15
CA ILE A 554 -36.34 -15.64 -7.31
C ILE A 554 -36.33 -14.25 -7.96
N ASN A 555 -36.03 -14.18 -9.26
CA ASN A 555 -35.88 -12.93 -9.99
C ASN A 555 -37.22 -12.29 -10.33
N SER A 556 -38.19 -13.10 -10.82
CA SER A 556 -39.52 -12.63 -11.20
C SER A 556 -40.21 -11.90 -10.02
N VAL A 557 -40.15 -12.46 -8.83
CA VAL A 557 -40.71 -11.87 -7.60
C VAL A 557 -39.98 -10.56 -7.25
N ALA A 558 -38.63 -10.55 -7.31
CA ALA A 558 -37.85 -9.37 -6.96
C ALA A 558 -38.12 -8.18 -7.89
N VAL A 559 -38.22 -8.41 -9.20
CA VAL A 559 -38.51 -7.33 -10.17
C VAL A 559 -39.91 -6.78 -10.00
N ARG A 560 -40.95 -7.65 -9.84
CA ARG A 560 -42.32 -7.22 -9.54
C ARG A 560 -42.38 -6.40 -8.28
N LEU A 561 -41.75 -6.88 -7.21
CA LEU A 561 -41.68 -6.17 -5.93
C LEU A 561 -40.99 -4.82 -6.11
N GLY A 562 -39.91 -4.77 -6.91
CA GLY A 562 -39.19 -3.54 -7.24
C GLY A 562 -40.08 -2.51 -7.94
N GLN A 563 -40.94 -2.95 -8.84
CA GLN A 563 -41.91 -2.06 -9.47
C GLN A 563 -43.01 -1.58 -8.53
N GLU A 564 -43.53 -2.48 -7.68
CA GLU A 564 -44.51 -2.13 -6.68
C GLU A 564 -43.97 -1.09 -5.70
N MET A 565 -42.74 -1.26 -5.23
CA MET A 565 -42.13 -0.35 -4.26
C MET A 565 -41.62 0.95 -4.90
N GLY A 566 -41.29 0.91 -6.20
CA GLY A 566 -40.73 2.02 -6.94
C GLY A 566 -39.17 2.01 -6.94
N ILE A 567 -38.58 1.89 -8.13
CA ILE A 567 -37.14 1.77 -8.32
C ILE A 567 -36.35 2.92 -7.66
N ARG A 568 -36.86 4.16 -7.78
CA ARG A 568 -36.24 5.32 -7.17
C ARG A 568 -36.22 5.24 -5.64
N ARG A 569 -37.28 4.78 -4.99
CA ARG A 569 -37.33 4.62 -3.53
C ARG A 569 -36.37 3.55 -3.05
N ILE A 570 -36.20 2.49 -3.84
CA ILE A 570 -35.22 1.44 -3.58
C ILE A 570 -33.79 2.02 -3.63
N ALA A 571 -33.48 2.85 -4.62
CA ALA A 571 -32.20 3.56 -4.69
C ALA A 571 -32.01 4.52 -3.51
N GLU A 572 -33.03 5.29 -3.13
CA GLU A 572 -32.99 6.17 -1.95
C GLU A 572 -32.72 5.38 -0.66
N THR A 573 -33.34 4.19 -0.51
CA THR A 573 -33.08 3.28 0.62
C THR A 573 -31.63 2.75 0.58
N ALA A 574 -31.12 2.38 -0.57
CA ALA A 574 -29.72 1.95 -0.73
C ALA A 574 -28.74 3.06 -0.33
N TYR A 575 -28.98 4.31 -0.76
CA TYR A 575 -28.14 5.45 -0.37
C TYR A 575 -28.17 5.72 1.14
N LYS A 576 -29.34 5.68 1.78
CA LYS A 576 -29.46 5.80 3.24
C LYS A 576 -28.71 4.70 4.00
N MET A 577 -28.65 3.50 3.42
CA MET A 577 -27.94 2.37 4.01
C MET A 577 -26.42 2.37 3.68
N GLY A 578 -25.88 3.45 3.05
CA GLY A 578 -24.45 3.65 2.88
C GLY A 578 -23.90 3.38 1.48
N ILE A 579 -24.73 3.10 0.47
CA ILE A 579 -24.27 3.04 -0.92
C ILE A 579 -23.95 4.45 -1.39
N LYS A 580 -22.75 4.65 -1.91
CA LYS A 580 -22.26 5.93 -2.49
C LYS A 580 -22.10 5.84 -4.00
N SER A 581 -22.02 4.61 -4.53
CA SER A 581 -21.95 4.33 -5.97
C SER A 581 -23.22 4.79 -6.68
N PRO A 582 -23.12 5.37 -7.90
CA PRO A 582 -24.28 5.86 -8.63
C PRO A 582 -25.17 4.68 -9.09
N LEU A 583 -26.47 4.78 -8.83
CA LEU A 583 -27.46 3.79 -9.20
C LEU A 583 -28.31 4.30 -10.37
N ASP A 584 -28.73 3.41 -11.27
CA ASP A 584 -29.70 3.75 -12.31
C ASP A 584 -31.11 3.68 -11.73
N GLU A 585 -31.58 4.82 -11.22
CA GLU A 585 -32.87 4.97 -10.56
C GLU A 585 -34.09 4.81 -11.52
N SER A 586 -33.83 4.72 -12.82
CA SER A 586 -34.87 4.58 -13.84
C SER A 586 -35.02 3.15 -14.35
N ALA A 587 -34.00 2.31 -14.21
CA ALA A 587 -33.96 0.98 -14.78
C ALA A 587 -34.60 -0.08 -13.86
N PRO A 588 -35.68 -0.78 -14.31
CA PRO A 588 -36.26 -1.89 -13.52
C PRO A 588 -35.28 -3.02 -13.19
N SER A 589 -34.21 -3.17 -14.01
CA SER A 589 -33.13 -4.14 -13.78
C SER A 589 -32.31 -3.83 -12.52
N LEU A 590 -32.41 -2.61 -11.95
CA LEU A 590 -31.79 -2.27 -10.68
C LEU A 590 -32.24 -3.23 -9.56
N ALA A 591 -33.48 -3.71 -9.60
CA ALA A 591 -33.97 -4.71 -8.64
C ALA A 591 -33.20 -6.04 -8.68
N LEU A 592 -32.45 -6.31 -9.73
CA LEU A 592 -31.55 -7.46 -9.88
C LEU A 592 -30.07 -7.10 -9.75
N GLY A 593 -29.76 -5.85 -9.37
CA GLY A 593 -28.39 -5.39 -9.16
C GLY A 593 -27.62 -5.15 -10.46
N SER A 594 -28.21 -4.45 -11.43
CA SER A 594 -27.57 -4.10 -12.71
C SER A 594 -26.58 -2.94 -12.60
N SER A 595 -26.70 -2.06 -11.58
CA SER A 595 -25.73 -0.99 -11.33
C SER A 595 -24.50 -1.50 -10.58
N ASP A 596 -23.34 -0.97 -10.93
CA ASP A 596 -22.08 -1.37 -10.30
C ASP A 596 -21.93 -0.77 -8.89
N ILE A 597 -21.51 -1.59 -7.92
CA ILE A 597 -21.29 -1.23 -6.53
C ILE A 597 -19.96 -1.87 -6.07
N ASN A 598 -19.26 -1.27 -5.13
CA ASN A 598 -18.08 -1.90 -4.56
C ASN A 598 -18.43 -2.75 -3.31
N LEU A 599 -17.55 -3.70 -2.99
CA LEU A 599 -17.76 -4.64 -1.90
C LEU A 599 -17.82 -3.97 -0.53
N LEU A 600 -17.01 -2.93 -0.30
CA LEU A 600 -16.95 -2.23 0.98
C LEU A 600 -18.28 -1.55 1.31
N GLU A 601 -18.84 -0.78 0.36
CA GLU A 601 -20.14 -0.14 0.51
C GLU A 601 -21.27 -1.16 0.73
N LEU A 602 -21.24 -2.24 -0.08
CA LEU A 602 -22.27 -3.28 0.04
C LEU A 602 -22.20 -3.98 1.41
N THR A 603 -20.98 -4.28 1.90
CA THR A 603 -20.81 -4.90 3.22
C THR A 603 -21.31 -3.97 4.32
N ASN A 604 -21.04 -2.67 4.24
CA ASN A 604 -21.54 -1.68 5.18
C ASN A 604 -23.07 -1.56 5.15
N ALA A 605 -23.70 -1.63 3.97
CA ALA A 605 -25.17 -1.64 3.88
C ALA A 605 -25.80 -2.87 4.58
N TYR A 606 -25.13 -4.02 4.51
CA TYR A 606 -25.55 -5.20 5.29
C TYR A 606 -25.33 -5.03 6.80
N CYS A 607 -24.29 -4.27 7.23
CA CYS A 607 -24.10 -3.88 8.63
C CYS A 607 -25.29 -3.08 9.16
N THR A 608 -25.87 -2.19 8.36
CA THR A 608 -27.06 -1.41 8.73
C THR A 608 -28.24 -2.31 9.15
N VAL A 609 -28.44 -3.43 8.45
CA VAL A 609 -29.47 -4.41 8.85
C VAL A 609 -29.08 -5.14 10.13
N ALA A 610 -27.80 -5.48 10.31
CA ALA A 610 -27.33 -6.20 11.48
C ALA A 610 -27.40 -5.35 12.76
N ASP A 611 -27.22 -4.02 12.67
CA ASP A 611 -27.31 -3.06 13.78
C ASP A 611 -28.69 -2.37 13.87
N ASP A 612 -29.78 -3.16 13.78
CA ASP A 612 -31.14 -2.70 14.03
C ASP A 612 -31.53 -1.46 13.18
N GLY A 613 -30.97 -1.30 12.01
CA GLY A 613 -31.25 -0.23 11.05
C GLY A 613 -30.42 1.03 11.19
N LYS A 614 -29.42 1.03 12.06
CA LYS A 614 -28.45 2.12 12.17
C LYS A 614 -27.31 1.94 11.18
N HIS A 615 -27.05 3.00 10.46
CA HIS A 615 -25.87 3.09 9.58
C HIS A 615 -24.73 3.79 10.32
N HIS A 616 -23.53 3.21 10.22
CA HIS A 616 -22.27 3.79 10.67
C HIS A 616 -21.37 4.01 9.45
N GLU A 617 -20.69 5.15 9.39
CA GLU A 617 -19.68 5.36 8.35
C GLU A 617 -18.56 4.35 8.44
N THR A 618 -18.08 3.92 7.28
CA THR A 618 -16.94 2.98 7.23
C THR A 618 -15.70 3.61 7.84
N THR A 619 -15.12 2.96 8.83
CA THR A 619 -13.94 3.44 9.55
C THR A 619 -12.76 2.50 9.32
N LEU A 620 -11.63 3.05 8.84
CA LEU A 620 -10.36 2.33 8.66
C LEU A 620 -9.33 2.72 9.73
N VAL A 621 -9.34 3.98 10.17
CA VAL A 621 -8.39 4.55 11.13
C VAL A 621 -9.14 5.01 12.37
N THR A 622 -8.70 4.56 13.55
CA THR A 622 -9.30 4.96 14.84
C THR A 622 -8.65 6.21 15.39
N LYS A 623 -7.32 6.33 15.31
CA LYS A 623 -6.59 7.51 15.78
C LYS A 623 -5.22 7.65 15.13
N ILE A 624 -4.69 8.86 15.14
CA ILE A 624 -3.34 9.19 14.71
C ILE A 624 -2.64 9.95 15.83
N VAL A 625 -1.41 9.54 16.13
CA VAL A 625 -0.52 10.20 17.10
C VAL A 625 0.69 10.73 16.35
N ASP A 626 1.07 11.97 16.59
CA ASP A 626 2.24 12.58 15.96
C ASP A 626 3.57 12.09 16.60
N SER A 627 4.69 12.51 16.02
CA SER A 627 6.03 12.14 16.49
C SER A 627 6.35 12.68 17.89
N LYS A 628 5.54 13.60 18.43
CA LYS A 628 5.68 14.19 19.78
C LYS A 628 4.78 13.48 20.80
N GLY A 629 3.94 12.55 20.36
CA GLY A 629 3.00 11.81 21.20
C GLY A 629 1.65 12.49 21.38
N ALA A 630 1.34 13.55 20.63
CA ALA A 630 0.02 14.18 20.65
C ALA A 630 -0.95 13.42 19.77
N GLU A 631 -2.19 13.21 20.24
CA GLU A 631 -3.28 12.69 19.43
C GLU A 631 -3.79 13.81 18.50
N VAL A 632 -3.58 13.65 17.18
CA VAL A 632 -3.91 14.65 16.17
C VAL A 632 -5.16 14.33 15.37
N TYR A 633 -5.62 13.08 15.44
CA TYR A 633 -6.85 12.60 14.85
C TYR A 633 -7.48 11.53 15.72
N VAL A 634 -8.79 11.59 15.87
CA VAL A 634 -9.63 10.53 16.47
C VAL A 634 -10.87 10.38 15.59
N ALA A 635 -11.17 9.16 15.17
CA ALA A 635 -12.34 8.88 14.32
C ALA A 635 -13.63 9.28 15.02
N PRO A 636 -14.52 10.01 14.35
CA PRO A 636 -15.84 10.31 14.91
C PRO A 636 -16.67 9.02 14.95
N ASN A 637 -17.30 8.73 16.08
CA ASN A 637 -18.28 7.65 16.20
C ASN A 637 -19.68 8.22 15.97
N THR A 638 -20.09 8.32 14.71
CA THR A 638 -21.39 8.82 14.29
C THR A 638 -22.24 7.70 13.74
N SER A 639 -23.52 7.68 14.12
CA SER A 639 -24.50 6.75 13.57
C SER A 639 -25.79 7.47 13.21
N GLU A 640 -26.46 7.01 12.18
CA GLU A 640 -27.73 7.52 11.70
C GLU A 640 -28.72 6.37 11.56
N GLN A 641 -30.00 6.60 11.95
CA GLN A 641 -31.07 5.63 11.73
C GLN A 641 -31.47 5.66 10.25
N ALA A 642 -30.90 4.79 9.44
CA ALA A 642 -31.12 4.71 8.00
C ALA A 642 -32.44 4.07 7.61
N ILE A 643 -32.84 3.03 8.33
CA ILE A 643 -34.11 2.31 8.16
C ILE A 643 -34.75 2.05 9.53
N SER A 644 -36.08 1.84 9.56
CA SER A 644 -36.78 1.61 10.83
C SER A 644 -36.28 0.31 11.50
N TYR A 645 -36.30 0.29 12.84
CA TYR A 645 -36.00 -0.91 13.63
C TYR A 645 -36.83 -2.12 13.15
N LYS A 646 -38.15 -1.90 12.89
CA LYS A 646 -39.06 -2.95 12.39
C LYS A 646 -38.58 -3.53 11.05
N SER A 647 -38.21 -2.66 10.09
CA SER A 647 -37.73 -3.09 8.79
C SER A 647 -36.41 -3.87 8.90
N ALA A 648 -35.46 -3.39 9.74
CA ALA A 648 -34.22 -4.07 10.00
C ALA A 648 -34.41 -5.47 10.62
N PHE A 649 -35.27 -5.56 11.65
CA PHE A 649 -35.61 -6.84 12.29
C PHE A 649 -36.22 -7.83 11.30
N LEU A 650 -37.19 -7.39 10.48
CA LEU A 650 -37.79 -8.25 9.46
C LEU A 650 -36.78 -8.69 8.41
N MET A 651 -35.85 -7.81 8.03
CA MET A 651 -34.75 -8.16 7.09
C MET A 651 -33.72 -9.10 7.71
N GLN A 652 -33.42 -9.02 9.01
CA GLN A 652 -32.63 -10.04 9.71
C GLN A 652 -33.27 -11.43 9.58
N LYS A 653 -34.61 -11.54 9.72
CA LYS A 653 -35.36 -12.79 9.49
C LYS A 653 -35.30 -13.26 8.05
N MET A 654 -35.34 -12.33 7.08
CA MET A 654 -35.17 -12.64 5.65
C MET A 654 -33.78 -13.22 5.35
N LEU A 655 -32.71 -12.63 5.92
CA LEU A 655 -31.34 -13.12 5.76
C LEU A 655 -31.13 -14.50 6.41
N GLN A 656 -31.71 -14.73 7.60
CA GLN A 656 -31.71 -16.03 8.25
C GLN A 656 -32.46 -17.09 7.42
N ALA A 657 -33.53 -16.70 6.70
CA ALA A 657 -34.27 -17.59 5.82
C ALA A 657 -33.39 -18.11 4.66
N GLY A 658 -32.41 -17.36 4.19
CA GLY A 658 -31.44 -17.77 3.19
C GLY A 658 -30.67 -19.06 3.56
N MET A 659 -30.53 -19.32 4.87
CA MET A 659 -29.88 -20.49 5.41
C MET A 659 -30.85 -21.59 5.92
N ARG A 660 -32.12 -21.25 6.12
CA ARG A 660 -33.11 -22.14 6.75
C ARG A 660 -34.21 -22.62 5.82
N GLU A 661 -34.56 -21.82 4.78
CA GLU A 661 -35.59 -22.21 3.81
C GLU A 661 -35.08 -23.30 2.88
N PRO A 662 -35.89 -24.33 2.59
CA PRO A 662 -35.51 -25.35 1.62
C PRO A 662 -35.17 -24.75 0.26
N GLY A 663 -34.00 -25.10 -0.32
CA GLY A 663 -33.49 -24.51 -1.55
C GLY A 663 -32.92 -23.08 -1.37
N GLY A 664 -32.66 -22.65 -0.14
CA GLY A 664 -32.00 -21.38 0.14
C GLY A 664 -30.55 -21.37 -0.35
N THR A 665 -30.16 -20.30 -1.04
CA THR A 665 -28.86 -20.23 -1.72
C THR A 665 -27.65 -20.08 -0.79
N SER A 666 -27.88 -19.85 0.52
CA SER A 666 -26.84 -19.67 1.54
C SER A 666 -26.72 -20.88 2.49
N MET A 667 -27.45 -21.97 2.24
CA MET A 667 -27.49 -23.14 3.15
C MET A 667 -26.12 -23.78 3.36
N SER A 668 -25.24 -23.80 2.37
CA SER A 668 -23.89 -24.36 2.46
C SER A 668 -22.99 -23.65 3.49
N LEU A 669 -23.37 -22.46 3.96
CA LEU A 669 -22.65 -21.79 5.07
C LEU A 669 -22.68 -22.61 6.36
N TRP A 670 -23.73 -23.42 6.60
CA TRP A 670 -23.81 -24.29 7.77
C TRP A 670 -22.64 -25.27 7.86
N GLY A 671 -22.08 -25.71 6.75
CA GLY A 671 -20.90 -26.58 6.73
C GLY A 671 -19.68 -25.96 7.41
N TYR A 672 -19.59 -24.64 7.45
CA TYR A 672 -18.50 -23.88 8.08
C TYR A 672 -18.81 -23.45 9.51
N VAL A 673 -20.04 -22.95 9.76
CA VAL A 673 -20.39 -22.30 11.02
C VAL A 673 -21.29 -23.16 11.93
N GLY A 674 -21.64 -24.37 11.51
CA GLY A 674 -22.57 -25.24 12.24
C GLY A 674 -22.13 -25.65 13.65
N LYS A 675 -20.86 -25.48 14.00
CA LYS A 675 -20.34 -25.67 15.36
C LYS A 675 -20.57 -24.47 16.29
N ALA A 676 -20.85 -23.29 15.76
CA ALA A 676 -21.15 -22.09 16.55
C ALA A 676 -22.65 -21.98 16.86
N ASN A 677 -23.15 -22.91 17.69
CA ASN A 677 -24.58 -23.04 18.05
C ASN A 677 -25.12 -21.86 18.87
N ASP A 678 -24.25 -20.98 19.36
CA ASP A 678 -24.54 -19.80 20.16
C ASP A 678 -24.57 -18.50 19.33
N THR A 679 -24.60 -18.63 18.01
CA THR A 679 -24.57 -17.46 17.10
C THR A 679 -25.61 -17.63 15.99
N ASP A 680 -26.37 -16.56 15.75
CA ASP A 680 -27.26 -16.47 14.60
C ASP A 680 -26.50 -16.03 13.35
N PHE A 681 -26.77 -16.74 12.23
CA PHE A 681 -26.25 -16.41 10.93
C PHE A 681 -27.37 -16.22 9.90
N GLY A 682 -27.12 -15.35 8.95
CA GLY A 682 -27.91 -15.14 7.75
C GLY A 682 -27.01 -14.89 6.58
N GLY A 683 -27.53 -14.98 5.36
CA GLY A 683 -26.70 -14.72 4.20
C GLY A 683 -27.49 -14.50 2.91
N LYS A 684 -26.79 -13.92 1.93
CA LYS A 684 -27.31 -13.70 0.58
C LYS A 684 -26.21 -13.90 -0.46
N THR A 685 -26.49 -14.73 -1.44
CA THR A 685 -25.62 -14.91 -2.63
C THR A 685 -26.00 -13.91 -3.71
N GLY A 686 -25.00 -13.53 -4.51
CA GLY A 686 -25.15 -12.76 -5.75
C GLY A 686 -24.41 -13.43 -6.89
N THR A 687 -24.97 -13.34 -8.08
CA THR A 687 -24.32 -13.77 -9.32
C THR A 687 -24.83 -12.83 -10.42
N SER A 688 -23.91 -12.21 -11.15
CA SER A 688 -24.26 -11.42 -12.33
C SER A 688 -24.55 -12.33 -13.52
N ASN A 689 -25.12 -11.76 -14.57
CA ASN A 689 -25.31 -12.48 -15.83
C ASN A 689 -23.97 -13.03 -16.31
N ASN A 690 -23.99 -14.19 -16.97
CA ASN A 690 -22.80 -14.92 -17.46
C ASN A 690 -21.79 -15.31 -16.38
N HIS A 691 -22.16 -15.27 -15.09
CA HIS A 691 -21.27 -15.65 -13.96
C HIS A 691 -19.95 -14.87 -13.91
N SER A 692 -19.93 -13.62 -14.41
CA SER A 692 -18.73 -12.77 -14.41
C SER A 692 -18.40 -12.18 -13.02
N ASP A 693 -19.41 -12.05 -12.17
CA ASP A 693 -19.29 -11.54 -10.81
C ASP A 693 -20.08 -12.45 -9.86
N ALA A 694 -19.40 -13.02 -8.92
CA ALA A 694 -19.96 -13.89 -7.89
C ALA A 694 -19.77 -13.27 -6.51
N TRP A 695 -20.86 -13.17 -5.73
CA TRP A 695 -20.89 -12.48 -4.45
C TRP A 695 -21.48 -13.34 -3.35
N PHE A 696 -21.00 -13.11 -2.15
CA PHE A 696 -21.67 -13.60 -0.94
C PHE A 696 -21.56 -12.57 0.18
N MET A 697 -22.70 -12.34 0.86
CA MET A 697 -22.82 -11.52 2.04
C MET A 697 -23.29 -12.38 3.19
N GLY A 698 -22.45 -12.55 4.22
CA GLY A 698 -22.74 -13.30 5.45
C GLY A 698 -22.96 -12.34 6.61
N VAL A 699 -24.00 -12.54 7.39
CA VAL A 699 -24.40 -11.62 8.45
C VAL A 699 -24.56 -12.38 9.77
N SER A 700 -23.91 -11.90 10.81
CA SER A 700 -24.20 -12.23 12.19
C SER A 700 -24.47 -10.95 12.98
N PRO A 701 -24.94 -11.03 14.23
CA PRO A 701 -25.28 -9.82 15.02
C PRO A 701 -24.11 -8.87 15.24
N LYS A 702 -22.88 -9.38 15.24
CA LYS A 702 -21.69 -8.60 15.61
C LYS A 702 -20.58 -8.62 14.56
N LEU A 703 -20.77 -9.36 13.46
CA LEU A 703 -19.78 -9.44 12.37
C LEU A 703 -20.49 -9.69 11.06
N VAL A 704 -20.26 -8.82 10.08
CA VAL A 704 -20.74 -8.93 8.71
C VAL A 704 -19.54 -9.15 7.79
N VAL A 705 -19.68 -10.10 6.87
CA VAL A 705 -18.62 -10.46 5.92
C VAL A 705 -19.14 -10.39 4.50
N GLY A 706 -18.32 -9.89 3.60
CA GLY A 706 -18.59 -9.84 2.18
C GLY A 706 -17.44 -10.40 1.38
N ALA A 707 -17.73 -11.15 0.31
CA ALA A 707 -16.74 -11.58 -0.66
C ALA A 707 -17.25 -11.42 -2.09
N TRP A 708 -16.32 -11.09 -2.98
CA TRP A 708 -16.50 -11.06 -4.44
C TRP A 708 -15.44 -11.94 -5.10
N VAL A 709 -15.84 -12.65 -6.16
CA VAL A 709 -14.97 -13.45 -7.02
C VAL A 709 -15.33 -13.19 -8.48
N GLY A 710 -14.34 -12.97 -9.34
CA GLY A 710 -14.54 -12.75 -10.77
C GLY A 710 -13.22 -12.68 -11.53
N GLY A 711 -13.29 -12.57 -12.85
CA GLY A 711 -12.12 -12.31 -13.70
C GLY A 711 -11.71 -10.83 -13.65
N GLU A 712 -10.47 -10.53 -14.07
CA GLU A 712 -10.01 -9.15 -14.27
C GLU A 712 -10.96 -8.41 -15.24
N TYR A 713 -11.37 -9.09 -16.31
CA TYR A 713 -12.33 -8.61 -17.28
C TYR A 713 -13.61 -9.44 -17.17
N ARG A 714 -14.79 -8.83 -17.36
CA ARG A 714 -16.09 -9.52 -17.32
C ARG A 714 -16.24 -10.62 -18.37
N SER A 715 -15.49 -10.57 -19.45
CA SER A 715 -15.41 -11.61 -20.47
C SER A 715 -14.67 -12.87 -20.02
N ILE A 716 -14.03 -12.86 -18.84
CA ILE A 716 -13.31 -13.99 -18.24
C ILE A 716 -14.13 -14.49 -17.08
N HIS A 717 -14.83 -15.61 -17.26
CA HIS A 717 -15.78 -16.12 -16.28
C HIS A 717 -16.01 -17.63 -16.45
N PHE A 718 -16.63 -18.26 -15.47
CA PHE A 718 -17.14 -19.62 -15.62
C PHE A 718 -18.32 -19.66 -16.59
N ARG A 719 -18.45 -20.74 -17.34
CA ARG A 719 -19.52 -20.94 -18.34
C ARG A 719 -20.84 -21.44 -17.73
N THR A 720 -20.78 -21.95 -16.49
CA THR A 720 -21.93 -22.55 -15.82
C THR A 720 -22.07 -22.07 -14.39
N GLY A 721 -23.32 -21.97 -13.90
CA GLY A 721 -23.62 -21.64 -12.50
C GLY A 721 -23.11 -22.68 -11.50
N ALA A 722 -23.01 -23.94 -11.90
CA ALA A 722 -22.51 -25.01 -11.04
C ALA A 722 -21.10 -24.74 -10.47
N LEU A 723 -20.26 -24.02 -11.21
CA LEU A 723 -18.91 -23.63 -10.79
C LEU A 723 -18.76 -22.13 -10.51
N GLY A 724 -19.53 -21.27 -11.20
CA GLY A 724 -19.31 -19.81 -11.18
C GLY A 724 -20.25 -19.02 -10.26
N GLN A 725 -21.27 -19.63 -9.65
CA GLN A 725 -22.19 -18.90 -8.76
C GLN A 725 -21.59 -18.57 -7.39
N GLY A 726 -22.13 -17.54 -6.72
CA GLY A 726 -21.63 -17.05 -5.43
C GLY A 726 -21.60 -18.07 -4.31
N SER A 727 -22.51 -19.07 -4.32
CA SER A 727 -22.53 -20.16 -3.34
C SER A 727 -21.36 -21.14 -3.50
N ARG A 728 -20.71 -21.20 -4.66
CA ARG A 728 -19.59 -22.10 -4.98
C ARG A 728 -18.23 -21.41 -4.95
N THR A 729 -18.20 -20.08 -5.06
CA THR A 729 -16.97 -19.29 -5.15
C THR A 729 -16.77 -18.36 -3.95
N ALA A 730 -17.62 -17.35 -3.76
CA ALA A 730 -17.47 -16.33 -2.73
C ALA A 730 -17.90 -16.81 -1.33
N LEU A 731 -18.97 -17.63 -1.21
CA LEU A 731 -19.46 -18.15 0.06
C LEU A 731 -18.39 -18.98 0.81
N PRO A 732 -17.65 -19.91 0.18
CA PRO A 732 -16.60 -20.65 0.87
C PRO A 732 -15.50 -19.77 1.48
N ILE A 733 -15.14 -18.65 0.85
CA ILE A 733 -14.17 -17.68 1.40
C ILE A 733 -14.70 -17.13 2.73
N CYS A 734 -15.93 -16.61 2.73
CA CYS A 734 -16.60 -16.12 3.95
C CYS A 734 -16.76 -17.23 4.99
N GLY A 735 -17.11 -18.44 4.53
CA GLY A 735 -17.28 -19.60 5.39
C GLY A 735 -16.00 -19.99 6.13
N LEU A 736 -14.89 -20.12 5.43
CA LEU A 736 -13.58 -20.44 6.01
C LEU A 736 -13.12 -19.37 7.01
N PHE A 737 -13.31 -18.11 6.68
CA PHE A 737 -12.99 -17.01 7.59
C PHE A 737 -13.85 -17.08 8.85
N LEU A 738 -15.18 -17.18 8.72
CA LEU A 738 -16.10 -17.27 9.86
C LEU A 738 -15.81 -18.51 10.70
N GLN A 739 -15.50 -19.66 10.10
CA GLN A 739 -15.09 -20.85 10.81
C GLN A 739 -13.86 -20.60 11.70
N SER A 740 -12.84 -19.92 11.18
CA SER A 740 -11.63 -19.58 11.94
C SER A 740 -11.93 -18.62 13.09
N VAL A 741 -12.70 -17.55 12.84
CA VAL A 741 -13.08 -16.58 13.88
C VAL A 741 -13.94 -17.19 14.95
N MET A 742 -14.98 -17.96 14.60
CA MET A 742 -15.93 -18.55 15.57
C MET A 742 -15.31 -19.69 16.39
N ASN A 743 -14.25 -20.33 15.90
CA ASN A 743 -13.51 -21.34 16.65
C ASN A 743 -12.40 -20.77 17.53
N ASP A 744 -12.01 -19.50 17.36
CA ASP A 744 -10.98 -18.86 18.19
C ASP A 744 -11.59 -18.29 19.49
N PRO A 745 -11.20 -18.77 20.68
CA PRO A 745 -11.72 -18.32 21.96
C PRO A 745 -11.55 -16.80 22.20
N ALA A 746 -10.55 -16.18 21.56
CA ALA A 746 -10.31 -14.74 21.69
C ALA A 746 -11.41 -13.90 21.03
N PHE A 747 -12.12 -14.46 20.07
CA PHE A 747 -13.21 -13.79 19.37
C PHE A 747 -14.61 -14.19 19.85
N LYS A 748 -14.73 -14.83 21.03
CA LYS A 748 -16.00 -15.23 21.60
C LYS A 748 -16.99 -14.06 21.78
N HIS A 749 -16.50 -12.83 21.89
CA HIS A 749 -17.33 -11.63 21.96
C HIS A 749 -18.10 -11.34 20.66
N TYR A 750 -17.70 -11.91 19.52
CA TYR A 750 -18.45 -11.84 18.26
C TYR A 750 -19.63 -12.85 18.19
N HIS A 751 -19.73 -13.81 19.13
CA HIS A 751 -20.88 -14.68 19.23
C HIS A 751 -22.10 -13.93 19.74
N GLY A 752 -23.29 -14.39 19.38
CA GLY A 752 -24.54 -13.85 19.89
C GLY A 752 -25.73 -14.07 18.97
N HIS A 753 -26.88 -13.67 19.46
CA HIS A 753 -28.15 -13.76 18.75
C HIS A 753 -28.69 -12.40 18.40
N PHE A 754 -29.42 -12.28 17.28
CA PHE A 754 -30.18 -11.07 16.98
C PHE A 754 -31.15 -10.75 18.07
N ASN A 755 -31.37 -9.47 18.32
CA ASN A 755 -32.28 -9.01 19.35
C ASN A 755 -33.71 -9.60 19.15
N LYS A 756 -34.38 -9.91 20.24
CA LYS A 756 -35.80 -10.17 20.19
C LYS A 756 -36.55 -8.87 19.84
N PRO A 757 -37.74 -8.96 19.21
CA PRO A 757 -38.47 -7.75 18.85
C PRO A 757 -38.77 -6.90 20.08
N LYS A 758 -38.32 -5.65 20.05
CA LYS A 758 -38.52 -4.64 21.09
C LYS A 758 -39.86 -3.88 20.90
N ASP A 759 -40.34 -3.86 19.65
CA ASP A 759 -41.60 -3.20 19.26
C ASP A 759 -42.77 -4.18 19.38
N PRO A 760 -43.80 -3.89 20.22
CA PRO A 760 -44.99 -4.71 20.33
C PRO A 760 -45.75 -4.89 19.00
N GLY A 761 -45.57 -3.99 18.04
CA GLY A 761 -46.15 -4.08 16.72
C GLY A 761 -45.49 -5.16 15.81
N ILE A 762 -44.42 -5.80 16.26
CA ILE A 762 -43.80 -6.91 15.55
C ILE A 762 -44.30 -8.22 16.12
N THR A 763 -45.22 -8.87 15.43
CA THR A 763 -45.79 -10.17 15.83
C THR A 763 -45.14 -11.33 15.07
N SER A 764 -45.08 -12.53 15.67
CA SER A 764 -44.52 -13.72 15.04
C SER A 764 -45.20 -14.08 13.71
N SER A 765 -46.48 -13.78 13.56
CA SER A 765 -47.24 -13.96 12.29
C SER A 765 -46.64 -13.22 11.09
N MET A 766 -45.85 -12.17 11.33
CA MET A 766 -45.20 -11.43 10.26
C MET A 766 -44.01 -12.17 9.63
N TYR A 767 -43.34 -13.10 10.36
CA TYR A 767 -42.11 -13.78 9.90
C TYR A 767 -42.09 -15.29 10.15
N GLU A 768 -43.00 -15.84 10.96
CA GLU A 768 -43.11 -17.29 11.24
C GLU A 768 -44.20 -17.93 10.38
N CYS A 769 -44.14 -17.74 9.06
CA CYS A 769 -45.04 -18.41 8.12
C CYS A 769 -44.43 -19.71 7.61
N SER A 770 -45.24 -20.59 7.04
CA SER A 770 -44.80 -21.84 6.42
C SER A 770 -43.82 -21.57 5.30
N SER A 771 -42.80 -22.43 5.21
CA SER A 771 -41.86 -22.42 4.07
C SER A 771 -42.57 -22.84 2.78
N TYR A 772 -42.11 -22.32 1.64
CA TYR A 772 -42.60 -22.76 0.34
C TYR A 772 -41.88 -24.04 -0.06
N TYR A 773 -42.64 -25.09 -0.32
CA TYR A 773 -42.17 -26.32 -0.95
C TYR A 773 -42.73 -26.43 -2.37
N SER A 774 -41.85 -26.58 -3.36
CA SER A 774 -42.30 -26.88 -4.72
C SER A 774 -42.99 -28.24 -4.76
N GLN A 775 -44.12 -28.36 -5.44
CA GLN A 775 -44.77 -29.63 -5.67
C GLN A 775 -44.09 -30.46 -6.78
N ARG A 776 -43.13 -29.87 -7.51
CA ARG A 776 -42.24 -30.57 -8.40
C ARG A 776 -41.16 -31.26 -7.60
N ASN A 777 -40.93 -32.56 -7.89
CA ASN A 777 -39.73 -33.24 -7.43
C ASN A 777 -38.51 -32.53 -7.99
N ASP A 778 -38.04 -31.51 -7.31
CA ASP A 778 -36.72 -30.93 -7.53
C ASP A 778 -35.70 -31.95 -7.01
N THR A 779 -35.47 -33.02 -7.81
CA THR A 779 -34.18 -33.71 -7.84
C THR A 779 -33.16 -32.76 -8.42
N ILE A 780 -32.95 -31.63 -7.78
CA ILE A 780 -31.62 -31.03 -7.78
C ILE A 780 -30.86 -31.98 -6.85
N ASP A 781 -30.11 -32.91 -7.48
CA ASP A 781 -28.98 -33.55 -6.80
C ASP A 781 -28.18 -32.40 -6.17
N VAL A 782 -28.49 -32.16 -4.92
CA VAL A 782 -27.54 -31.62 -3.97
C VAL A 782 -26.60 -32.80 -3.77
N ASP A 783 -25.78 -33.09 -4.79
CA ASP A 783 -24.55 -33.81 -4.59
C ASP A 783 -23.90 -33.12 -3.41
N SER A 784 -24.00 -33.75 -2.30
CA SER A 784 -23.20 -33.56 -1.11
C SER A 784 -21.75 -33.87 -1.51
N VAL A 785 -21.19 -33.01 -2.35
CA VAL A 785 -19.74 -32.86 -2.42
C VAL A 785 -19.41 -32.22 -1.10
N THR A 786 -19.18 -33.06 -0.14
CA THR A 786 -18.74 -32.70 1.19
C THR A 786 -17.49 -31.85 1.00
N VAL A 787 -17.49 -30.66 1.57
CA VAL A 787 -16.32 -29.76 1.67
C VAL A 787 -15.09 -30.53 2.17
N GLU A 788 -15.29 -31.59 2.92
CA GLU A 788 -14.27 -32.53 3.38
C GLU A 788 -13.52 -33.22 2.25
N ASN A 789 -14.17 -33.67 1.16
CA ASN A 789 -13.49 -34.35 0.06
C ASN A 789 -12.57 -33.44 -0.76
N ASP A 790 -12.93 -32.15 -0.91
CA ASP A 790 -12.07 -31.17 -1.60
C ASP A 790 -10.89 -30.72 -0.72
N ILE A 791 -11.07 -30.71 0.60
CA ILE A 791 -10.01 -30.39 1.58
C ILE A 791 -9.04 -31.55 1.72
N GLU A 792 -9.53 -32.80 1.84
CA GLU A 792 -8.69 -33.98 1.92
C GLU A 792 -7.87 -34.23 0.66
N ALA A 793 -8.40 -33.88 -0.53
CA ALA A 793 -7.66 -33.96 -1.79
C ALA A 793 -6.47 -32.98 -1.83
N ILE A 794 -6.61 -31.79 -1.24
CA ILE A 794 -5.51 -30.79 -1.15
C ILE A 794 -4.45 -31.28 -0.16
N GLU A 795 -4.85 -31.80 1.01
CA GLU A 795 -3.92 -32.29 2.03
C GLU A 795 -3.18 -33.58 1.58
N HIS A 796 -3.81 -34.40 0.71
CA HIS A 796 -3.18 -35.57 0.15
C HIS A 796 -2.16 -35.26 -0.95
N GLU A 797 -2.35 -34.21 -1.76
CA GLU A 797 -1.38 -33.75 -2.77
C GLU A 797 -0.18 -33.04 -2.12
N GLU A 798 -0.36 -32.29 -1.03
CA GLU A 798 0.75 -31.66 -0.29
C GLU A 798 1.68 -32.71 0.34
N ASN A 799 1.16 -33.87 0.76
CA ASN A 799 1.95 -34.95 1.33
C ASN A 799 2.66 -35.84 0.28
N GLN A 800 2.25 -35.82 -0.99
CA GLN A 800 2.90 -36.60 -2.06
C GLN A 800 3.98 -35.83 -2.83
N GLY A 801 4.08 -34.51 -2.65
CA GLY A 801 5.07 -33.65 -3.32
C GLY A 801 6.49 -33.68 -2.75
N ILE A 802 6.76 -34.45 -1.69
CA ILE A 802 8.06 -34.46 -0.97
C ILE A 802 8.96 -35.64 -1.35
N SER A 803 8.66 -36.42 -2.36
CA SER A 803 9.58 -37.47 -2.79
C SER A 803 9.62 -37.61 -4.31
N ALA A 804 10.54 -36.95 -4.97
CA ALA A 804 11.32 -37.45 -6.12
C ALA A 804 12.18 -36.36 -6.77
N GLY A 805 13.51 -36.61 -6.80
CA GLY A 805 14.34 -36.21 -7.92
C GLY A 805 15.46 -35.23 -7.66
N GLU A 806 16.55 -35.68 -7.08
CA GLU A 806 17.88 -35.09 -7.30
C GLU A 806 18.24 -35.23 -8.79
N GLY A 807 18.53 -34.10 -9.45
CA GLY A 807 19.02 -34.05 -10.82
C GLY A 807 19.98 -32.89 -10.99
N GLU A 808 21.19 -33.21 -11.40
CA GLU A 808 22.41 -32.40 -11.50
C GLU A 808 22.25 -31.05 -12.22
N HIS A 809 22.75 -30.00 -11.57
CA HIS A 809 22.96 -28.67 -12.16
C HIS A 809 24.28 -28.59 -12.94
N ARG A 810 24.22 -28.18 -14.20
CA ARG A 810 25.35 -27.54 -14.90
C ARG A 810 25.07 -26.05 -15.07
N PRO A 811 26.04 -25.15 -14.80
CA PRO A 811 25.84 -23.71 -14.93
C PRO A 811 26.06 -23.25 -16.38
N ILE A 812 25.18 -22.39 -16.87
CA ILE A 812 25.41 -21.56 -18.04
C ILE A 812 25.38 -20.10 -17.61
N GLU A 813 26.59 -19.50 -17.58
CA GLU A 813 26.76 -18.06 -17.46
C GLU A 813 26.41 -17.38 -18.79
N LYS A 814 25.50 -16.39 -18.75
CA LYS A 814 25.64 -15.09 -19.42
C LYS A 814 24.43 -14.21 -19.02
N GLU A 815 24.64 -13.32 -18.07
CA GLU A 815 23.74 -12.22 -17.75
C GLU A 815 23.79 -11.17 -18.86
N ILE A 816 22.62 -10.82 -19.38
CA ILE A 816 22.38 -9.56 -20.10
C ILE A 816 21.53 -8.70 -19.16
N LYS A 817 22.07 -7.55 -18.74
CA LYS A 817 21.47 -6.67 -17.76
C LYS A 817 20.28 -5.91 -18.31
N LEU A 818 19.20 -5.95 -17.57
CA LEU A 818 17.94 -5.21 -17.79
C LEU A 818 18.05 -3.69 -17.50
N GLU A 819 19.27 -3.14 -17.34
CA GLU A 819 19.50 -1.71 -17.10
C GLU A 819 19.49 -0.87 -18.38
N ASP A 820 19.39 -1.49 -19.55
CA ASP A 820 19.34 -0.82 -20.85
C ASP A 820 17.98 -0.94 -21.57
N LEU A 821 16.93 -1.40 -20.86
CA LEU A 821 15.55 -1.48 -21.38
C LEU A 821 14.60 -0.58 -20.57
#